data_55e6f69c551148d8a36f7ca9ae5a5fb0
#
_entry.id   55e6f69c551148d8a36f7ca9ae5a5fb0
#
_cell.length_a   1.000
_cell.length_b   1.000
_cell.length_c   1.000
_cell.angle_alpha   90.00
_cell.angle_beta   90.00
_cell.angle_gamma   90.00
#
_symmetry.space_group_name_H-M   'P 1'
#
loop_
_entity.id
_entity.type
_entity.pdbx_description
1 polymer ?
#
loop_
_entity_poly.entity_id
_entity_poly.type
_entity_poly.pdbx_seq_one_letter_code
_entity_poly.pdbx_strand_id
1 'polypeptide(L)'
;MKAYPSVILENSRFRLTVGGNAIVESLICKETGEELAALGQNIALCSVTQNRPFHNEVKLAHPNKRTTYQANRLRAEGDKLIVSFEIIPYEAVIRFAVTDAYIAFTLDDFIVPYEKYGGLNMTLPPVEEFRILQLPVKNRAHFGEWLNVSWDAHCAVNVLSTSPYASIDSERRVDYRILYADALREVKLRGTGVALIVSPTEQYLDCVDLLEKDFGLPHGVESRRSPFINASIYWASNVTPDTVDEHIAYAKKGGFRLMLLYYTCFFKEQGGYGLCGNYDYRDEYPNGAADVEKLLCHIRENGIKPGLHFLQTHIGMQSRYVTPEADFRLHLKEHFTLAKPLGAENTDEICVMENPEGAEMANGARILKFGTELISYEGYTTELPYRFTGCRRGDHGTTVKAHPAGEIGGVLDVSEFGATSVYLDQHSDLQDEVAAKIARAFDTGFRFVYFDGSEGTNAPFGYHVPNAQYRVYKQLKNPPIFCEGAAKAHFSWHFLSGGNAFDVFAPEIFKEKIAEFPAEEAPRMREDFTRLNFGWWAFWDKRTQADMYEYGTSRAAAWDCPVTIQTNIPAFRSHPRTGDILEVMRRWEDVRAKGWLTDAHREMLRELATEHTLLINEDKEYELVPYRQIETVSPLRAFVFTRHDESWAVCWHEDGEGTLTIPYTDALFEVRDELYKPPVALSIADERFVLPLDNRRYIRTNLSVETLVDMLQHAIVCD
;
A
#
# COMPACT_ATOMS: atom_id res chain seq x y z
N MET A 1 14.56 -33.65 -37.33
CA MET A 1 14.45 -34.07 -35.94
C MET A 1 13.01 -34.51 -35.70
N LYS A 2 12.73 -35.64 -34.98
CA LYS A 2 11.37 -36.03 -34.64
C LYS A 2 10.74 -34.94 -33.72
N ALA A 3 9.55 -34.49 -34.06
CA ALA A 3 8.77 -33.62 -33.17
C ALA A 3 8.34 -34.45 -31.96
N TYR A 4 8.43 -33.83 -30.75
CA TYR A 4 7.85 -34.45 -29.58
C TYR A 4 6.32 -34.34 -29.64
N PRO A 5 5.57 -35.26 -29.01
CA PRO A 5 4.13 -35.13 -28.89
C PRO A 5 3.79 -33.92 -27.98
N SER A 6 2.59 -33.40 -28.14
CA SER A 6 2.07 -32.38 -27.26
C SER A 6 1.95 -32.90 -25.83
N VAL A 7 2.24 -32.05 -24.86
CA VAL A 7 2.11 -32.32 -23.42
C VAL A 7 0.79 -31.75 -22.95
N ILE A 8 0.02 -32.56 -22.23
CA ILE A 8 -1.25 -32.18 -21.64
C ILE A 8 -1.08 -32.18 -20.13
N LEU A 9 -1.34 -31.02 -19.52
CA LEU A 9 -1.40 -30.82 -18.06
C LEU A 9 -2.83 -30.47 -17.71
N GLU A 10 -3.49 -31.26 -16.87
CA GLU A 10 -4.89 -31.06 -16.56
C GLU A 10 -5.24 -31.43 -15.11
N ASN A 11 -6.23 -30.73 -14.58
CA ASN A 11 -6.89 -31.07 -13.33
C ASN A 11 -8.42 -31.11 -13.51
N SER A 12 -9.18 -31.12 -12.44
CA SER A 12 -10.65 -31.11 -12.52
C SER A 12 -11.23 -29.84 -13.17
N ARG A 13 -10.51 -28.70 -13.14
CA ARG A 13 -10.99 -27.37 -13.52
C ARG A 13 -10.56 -26.95 -14.93
N PHE A 14 -9.35 -27.30 -15.36
CA PHE A 14 -8.81 -26.85 -16.63
C PHE A 14 -7.84 -27.83 -17.26
N ARG A 15 -7.56 -27.58 -18.53
CA ARG A 15 -6.57 -28.31 -19.32
C ARG A 15 -5.67 -27.36 -20.09
N LEU A 16 -4.37 -27.43 -19.84
CA LEU A 16 -3.33 -26.76 -20.62
C LEU A 16 -2.69 -27.78 -21.59
N THR A 17 -2.65 -27.43 -22.87
CA THR A 17 -1.96 -28.23 -23.92
C THR A 17 -0.81 -27.40 -24.47
N VAL A 18 0.38 -27.98 -24.47
CA VAL A 18 1.60 -27.37 -25.01
C VAL A 18 2.21 -28.30 -26.05
N GLY A 19 2.44 -27.80 -27.26
CA GLY A 19 3.04 -28.56 -28.32
C GLY A 19 4.46 -29.02 -28.04
N GLY A 20 4.90 -30.10 -28.64
CA GLY A 20 6.29 -30.52 -28.55
C GLY A 20 7.32 -29.54 -29.10
N ASN A 21 6.87 -28.49 -29.77
CA ASN A 21 7.61 -27.29 -30.16
C ASN A 21 7.58 -26.17 -29.09
N ALA A 22 7.09 -26.47 -27.89
CA ALA A 22 6.91 -25.59 -26.77
C ALA A 22 5.88 -24.44 -26.94
N ILE A 23 5.10 -24.42 -28.01
CA ILE A 23 4.05 -23.43 -28.24
C ILE A 23 2.80 -23.81 -27.43
N VAL A 24 2.15 -22.81 -26.81
CA VAL A 24 0.85 -23.00 -26.15
C VAL A 24 -0.23 -23.25 -27.21
N GLU A 25 -0.83 -24.44 -27.19
CA GLU A 25 -1.81 -24.86 -28.17
C GLU A 25 -3.26 -24.68 -27.68
N SER A 26 -3.50 -24.77 -26.38
CA SER A 26 -4.85 -24.66 -25.82
C SER A 26 -4.80 -24.44 -24.31
N LEU A 27 -5.75 -23.67 -23.79
CA LEU A 27 -6.06 -23.54 -22.36
C LEU A 27 -7.57 -23.54 -22.19
N ILE A 28 -8.15 -24.66 -21.78
CA ILE A 28 -9.60 -24.83 -21.68
C ILE A 28 -10.04 -24.76 -20.22
N CYS A 29 -11.00 -23.88 -19.92
CA CYS A 29 -11.79 -23.97 -18.70
C CYS A 29 -12.80 -25.12 -18.85
N LYS A 30 -12.70 -26.18 -18.04
CA LYS A 30 -13.54 -27.38 -18.21
C LYS A 30 -15.02 -27.15 -17.85
N GLU A 31 -15.27 -26.23 -16.94
CA GLU A 31 -16.64 -25.94 -16.51
C GLU A 31 -17.44 -25.21 -17.60
N THR A 32 -16.84 -24.23 -18.25
CA THR A 32 -17.49 -23.47 -19.32
C THR A 32 -17.28 -24.08 -20.70
N GLY A 33 -16.28 -24.96 -20.88
CA GLY A 33 -15.81 -25.46 -22.17
C GLY A 33 -15.08 -24.41 -23.01
N GLU A 34 -14.79 -23.24 -22.46
CA GLU A 34 -14.20 -22.11 -23.17
C GLU A 34 -12.71 -22.30 -23.42
N GLU A 35 -12.27 -21.99 -24.65
CA GLU A 35 -10.86 -21.85 -24.99
C GLU A 35 -10.37 -20.45 -24.59
N LEU A 36 -9.51 -20.41 -23.59
CA LEU A 36 -8.98 -19.18 -23.00
C LEU A 36 -7.70 -18.67 -23.67
N ALA A 37 -6.95 -19.58 -24.34
CA ALA A 37 -5.73 -19.18 -25.01
C ALA A 37 -6.03 -18.36 -26.27
N ALA A 38 -5.22 -17.34 -26.54
CA ALA A 38 -5.19 -16.62 -27.79
C ALA A 38 -4.38 -17.45 -28.82
N LEU A 39 -5.07 -18.30 -29.54
CA LEU A 39 -4.44 -19.25 -30.49
C LEU A 39 -3.78 -18.56 -31.68
N GLY A 40 -2.77 -19.20 -32.26
CA GLY A 40 -2.09 -18.71 -33.47
C GLY A 40 -1.04 -17.63 -33.22
N GLN A 41 -0.76 -17.28 -31.99
CA GLN A 41 0.23 -16.25 -31.64
C GLN A 41 1.68 -16.76 -31.63
N ASN A 42 1.88 -18.07 -31.73
CA ASN A 42 3.18 -18.74 -31.71
C ASN A 42 4.06 -18.38 -30.51
N ILE A 43 3.44 -18.22 -29.36
CA ILE A 43 4.13 -17.88 -28.11
C ILE A 43 4.56 -19.17 -27.42
N ALA A 44 5.86 -19.29 -27.19
CA ALA A 44 6.41 -20.41 -26.44
C ALA A 44 6.07 -20.31 -24.95
N LEU A 45 5.87 -21.44 -24.28
CA LEU A 45 5.59 -21.50 -22.86
C LEU A 45 6.67 -20.83 -21.99
N CYS A 46 7.94 -20.94 -22.43
CA CYS A 46 9.12 -20.50 -21.70
C CYS A 46 10.09 -19.73 -22.58
N SER A 47 10.93 -18.90 -21.95
CA SER A 47 12.07 -18.26 -22.61
C SER A 47 13.23 -18.07 -21.64
N VAL A 48 14.45 -17.90 -22.18
CA VAL A 48 15.66 -17.65 -21.40
C VAL A 48 16.36 -16.41 -21.92
N THR A 49 16.80 -15.55 -21.01
CA THR A 49 17.55 -14.33 -21.32
C THR A 49 18.98 -14.44 -20.79
N GLN A 50 19.94 -14.08 -21.62
CA GLN A 50 21.37 -14.03 -21.31
C GLN A 50 21.94 -12.65 -21.60
N ASN A 51 22.90 -12.21 -20.79
CA ASN A 51 23.81 -11.14 -21.16
C ASN A 51 24.98 -11.75 -21.94
N ARG A 52 25.08 -11.38 -23.21
CA ARG A 52 26.17 -11.84 -24.04
C ARG A 52 27.19 -10.72 -24.25
N PRO A 53 28.44 -10.87 -23.79
CA PRO A 53 29.47 -9.91 -24.11
C PRO A 53 29.68 -9.89 -25.62
N PHE A 54 29.82 -8.69 -26.18
CA PHE A 54 30.29 -8.58 -27.56
C PHE A 54 31.74 -9.03 -27.63
N HIS A 55 32.03 -9.90 -28.62
CA HIS A 55 33.40 -10.22 -28.90
C HIS A 55 34.13 -9.00 -29.43
N ASN A 56 35.10 -8.66 -28.75
CA ASN A 56 36.38 -8.13 -29.07
C ASN A 56 36.55 -7.02 -30.08
N GLU A 57 36.06 -7.16 -31.20
CA GLU A 57 36.31 -6.22 -32.26
C GLU A 57 35.35 -5.05 -32.23
N VAL A 58 34.31 -5.25 -31.53
CA VAL A 58 33.36 -4.18 -31.34
C VAL A 58 33.58 -3.56 -30.01
N LYS A 59 34.41 -2.74 -29.92
CA LYS A 59 34.64 -2.03 -28.73
C LYS A 59 33.50 -1.13 -28.43
N LEU A 60 32.41 -1.60 -27.77
CA LEU A 60 32.08 -0.85 -27.58
C LEU A 60 31.08 -0.08 -27.09
N ALA A 61 30.37 0.59 -27.51
CA ALA A 61 29.18 1.27 -27.05
C ALA A 61 28.16 0.36 -26.31
N HIS A 62 28.29 -0.95 -26.52
CA HIS A 62 27.45 -1.97 -25.90
C HIS A 62 28.26 -3.20 -25.53
N PRO A 63 28.98 -3.18 -24.40
CA PRO A 63 29.83 -4.30 -23.99
C PRO A 63 29.02 -5.58 -23.74
N ASN A 64 27.74 -5.45 -23.41
CA ASN A 64 26.81 -6.57 -23.20
C ASN A 64 25.56 -6.39 -24.03
N LYS A 65 25.09 -7.46 -24.64
CA LYS A 65 23.81 -7.53 -25.33
C LYS A 65 22.89 -8.51 -24.60
N ARG A 66 21.80 -7.99 -24.04
CA ARG A 66 20.70 -8.81 -23.51
C ARG A 66 19.96 -9.47 -24.66
N THR A 67 19.91 -10.80 -24.68
CA THR A 67 19.28 -11.58 -25.76
C THR A 67 18.36 -12.64 -25.16
N THR A 68 17.11 -12.65 -25.61
CA THR A 68 16.10 -13.62 -25.19
C THR A 68 15.91 -14.70 -26.28
N TYR A 69 15.90 -15.96 -25.87
CA TYR A 69 15.68 -17.11 -26.70
C TYR A 69 14.39 -17.81 -26.26
N GLN A 70 13.47 -17.96 -27.19
CA GLN A 70 12.24 -18.71 -26.98
C GLN A 70 12.51 -20.21 -26.94
N ALA A 71 11.75 -20.93 -26.11
CA ALA A 71 11.75 -22.37 -26.12
C ALA A 71 11.24 -22.87 -27.47
N ASN A 72 11.87 -23.93 -28.01
CA ASN A 72 11.49 -24.51 -29.30
C ASN A 72 11.24 -26.03 -29.25
N ARG A 73 11.43 -26.61 -28.08
CA ARG A 73 11.12 -28.02 -27.81
C ARG A 73 10.73 -28.20 -26.36
N LEU A 74 9.73 -29.04 -26.17
CA LEU A 74 9.24 -29.41 -24.84
C LEU A 74 8.88 -30.89 -24.85
N ARG A 75 9.27 -31.60 -23.77
CA ARG A 75 8.84 -32.96 -23.49
C ARG A 75 8.57 -33.13 -22.02
N ALA A 76 7.69 -34.03 -21.65
CA ALA A 76 7.44 -34.40 -20.25
C ALA A 76 8.22 -35.69 -19.91
N GLU A 77 8.84 -35.71 -18.73
CA GLU A 77 9.51 -36.86 -18.13
C GLU A 77 9.06 -36.99 -16.66
N GLY A 78 8.08 -37.86 -16.43
CA GLY A 78 7.46 -37.97 -15.10
C GLY A 78 6.76 -36.66 -14.71
N ASP A 79 7.18 -36.06 -13.58
CA ASP A 79 6.70 -34.78 -13.05
C ASP A 79 7.51 -33.58 -13.55
N LYS A 80 8.30 -33.75 -14.61
CA LYS A 80 9.18 -32.71 -15.16
C LYS A 80 8.87 -32.38 -16.60
N LEU A 81 8.96 -31.10 -16.92
CA LEU A 81 9.05 -30.59 -18.28
C LEU A 81 10.51 -30.28 -18.57
N ILE A 82 11.01 -30.86 -19.64
CA ILE A 82 12.35 -30.60 -20.17
C ILE A 82 12.21 -29.70 -21.37
N VAL A 83 12.75 -28.50 -21.29
CA VAL A 83 12.59 -27.42 -22.26
C VAL A 83 13.93 -27.11 -22.92
N SER A 84 14.01 -27.17 -24.24
CA SER A 84 15.21 -26.85 -25.03
C SER A 84 15.02 -25.55 -25.81
N PHE A 85 16.13 -24.92 -26.18
CA PHE A 85 16.20 -23.69 -26.95
C PHE A 85 17.01 -23.89 -28.23
N GLU A 86 16.76 -23.08 -29.26
CA GLU A 86 17.34 -23.36 -30.59
C GLU A 86 18.87 -23.22 -30.64
N ILE A 87 19.39 -22.14 -30.07
CA ILE A 87 20.80 -21.75 -30.24
C ILE A 87 21.63 -22.07 -29.01
N ILE A 88 21.04 -22.06 -27.84
CA ILE A 88 21.76 -22.28 -26.61
C ILE A 88 21.75 -23.76 -26.18
N PRO A 89 22.86 -24.26 -25.64
CA PRO A 89 23.01 -25.67 -25.30
C PRO A 89 22.39 -26.06 -23.95
N TYR A 90 21.55 -25.23 -23.35
CA TYR A 90 20.84 -25.59 -22.14
C TYR A 90 19.54 -26.32 -22.41
N GLU A 91 19.19 -27.18 -21.46
CA GLU A 91 17.82 -27.59 -21.22
C GLU A 91 17.40 -27.12 -19.85
N ALA A 92 16.26 -26.42 -19.76
CA ALA A 92 15.65 -26.08 -18.49
C ALA A 92 14.81 -27.26 -17.99
N VAL A 93 14.93 -27.58 -16.72
CA VAL A 93 14.16 -28.60 -16.03
C VAL A 93 13.15 -27.91 -15.11
N ILE A 94 11.87 -28.02 -15.45
CA ILE A 94 10.77 -27.43 -14.69
C ILE A 94 9.96 -28.60 -14.11
N ARG A 95 9.91 -28.68 -12.77
CA ARG A 95 9.02 -29.61 -12.11
C ARG A 95 7.61 -29.03 -12.08
N PHE A 96 6.61 -29.85 -12.32
CA PHE A 96 5.21 -29.46 -12.17
C PHE A 96 4.49 -30.33 -11.16
N ALA A 97 3.52 -29.74 -10.47
CA ALA A 97 2.62 -30.42 -9.55
C ALA A 97 1.18 -30.03 -9.88
N VAL A 98 0.33 -31.03 -10.00
CA VAL A 98 -1.09 -30.85 -10.33
C VAL A 98 -1.93 -31.05 -9.08
N THR A 99 -2.77 -30.05 -8.76
CA THR A 99 -3.79 -30.11 -7.74
C THR A 99 -5.15 -29.80 -8.37
N ASP A 100 -6.24 -30.00 -7.60
CA ASP A 100 -7.57 -29.62 -8.09
C ASP A 100 -7.76 -28.11 -8.25
N ALA A 101 -6.95 -27.28 -7.57
CA ALA A 101 -7.07 -25.82 -7.56
C ALA A 101 -6.12 -25.14 -8.57
N TYR A 102 -4.93 -25.69 -8.80
CA TYR A 102 -3.88 -25.07 -9.61
C TYR A 102 -2.90 -26.11 -10.18
N ILE A 103 -2.09 -25.68 -11.13
CA ILE A 103 -0.89 -26.39 -11.56
C ILE A 103 0.31 -25.52 -11.23
N ALA A 104 1.20 -26.01 -10.38
CA ALA A 104 2.43 -25.32 -10.00
C ALA A 104 3.60 -25.73 -10.90
N PHE A 105 4.50 -24.79 -11.17
CA PHE A 105 5.72 -24.99 -11.95
C PHE A 105 6.90 -24.43 -11.14
N THR A 106 7.96 -25.21 -10.98
CA THR A 106 9.17 -24.81 -10.25
C THR A 106 10.39 -25.07 -11.12
N LEU A 107 11.23 -24.05 -11.29
CA LEU A 107 12.50 -24.24 -11.97
C LEU A 107 13.46 -25.06 -11.09
N ASP A 108 13.71 -26.29 -11.47
CA ASP A 108 14.62 -27.19 -10.75
C ASP A 108 16.07 -26.93 -11.13
N ASP A 109 16.41 -26.95 -12.43
CA ASP A 109 17.78 -26.84 -12.91
C ASP A 109 17.90 -26.39 -14.37
N PHE A 110 19.13 -26.05 -14.75
CA PHE A 110 19.58 -25.99 -16.14
C PHE A 110 20.65 -27.04 -16.34
N ILE A 111 20.46 -27.90 -17.36
CA ILE A 111 21.38 -28.95 -17.72
C ILE A 111 21.95 -28.72 -19.11
N VAL A 112 23.20 -29.16 -19.34
CA VAL A 112 23.82 -29.22 -20.66
C VAL A 112 23.82 -30.68 -21.07
N PRO A 113 23.06 -31.10 -22.10
CA PRO A 113 22.98 -32.50 -22.50
C PRO A 113 24.36 -33.03 -22.98
N TYR A 114 24.91 -33.99 -22.23
CA TYR A 114 26.24 -34.52 -22.48
C TYR A 114 26.38 -35.16 -23.89
N GLU A 115 25.37 -35.90 -24.31
CA GLU A 115 25.33 -36.57 -25.62
C GLU A 115 25.46 -35.60 -26.80
N LYS A 116 24.96 -34.38 -26.63
CA LYS A 116 24.97 -33.36 -27.68
C LYS A 116 26.20 -32.44 -27.61
N TYR A 117 26.72 -32.19 -26.43
CA TYR A 117 27.74 -31.18 -26.18
C TYR A 117 28.92 -31.68 -25.33
N GLY A 118 28.92 -32.97 -24.97
CA GLY A 118 30.00 -33.59 -24.20
C GLY A 118 31.34 -33.49 -24.90
N GLY A 119 32.32 -32.94 -24.23
CA GLY A 119 33.66 -32.72 -24.77
C GLY A 119 33.92 -31.32 -25.35
N LEU A 120 32.91 -30.46 -25.42
CA LEU A 120 33.13 -29.05 -25.76
C LEU A 120 33.50 -28.25 -24.48
N ASN A 121 34.70 -27.70 -24.47
CA ASN A 121 35.16 -26.81 -23.40
C ASN A 121 34.60 -25.40 -23.69
N MET A 122 33.32 -25.16 -23.36
CA MET A 122 32.62 -23.92 -23.65
C MET A 122 32.33 -23.18 -22.36
N THR A 123 32.79 -21.92 -22.27
CA THR A 123 32.27 -20.98 -21.28
C THR A 123 30.94 -20.42 -21.79
N LEU A 124 29.85 -20.82 -21.15
CA LEU A 124 28.53 -20.39 -21.55
C LEU A 124 28.16 -19.07 -20.81
N PRO A 125 27.57 -18.09 -21.51
CA PRO A 125 27.03 -16.91 -20.84
C PRO A 125 26.01 -17.32 -19.77
N PRO A 126 26.03 -16.70 -18.62
CA PRO A 126 25.08 -17.02 -17.55
C PRO A 126 23.64 -16.69 -17.97
N VAL A 127 22.71 -17.46 -17.43
CA VAL A 127 21.29 -17.14 -17.51
C VAL A 127 21.01 -15.99 -16.55
N GLU A 128 20.50 -14.88 -17.03
CA GLU A 128 20.13 -13.72 -16.23
C GLU A 128 18.66 -13.76 -15.81
N GLU A 129 17.82 -14.27 -16.71
CA GLU A 129 16.38 -14.37 -16.48
C GLU A 129 15.85 -15.63 -17.16
N PHE A 130 14.96 -16.30 -16.47
CA PHE A 130 14.24 -17.43 -17.03
C PHE A 130 12.74 -17.20 -16.86
N ARG A 131 12.03 -17.03 -17.96
CA ARG A 131 10.58 -16.98 -18.00
C ARG A 131 10.04 -18.40 -17.85
N ILE A 132 9.58 -18.71 -16.62
CA ILE A 132 9.10 -20.06 -16.24
C ILE A 132 7.81 -20.39 -16.97
N LEU A 133 6.95 -19.40 -17.12
CA LEU A 133 5.63 -19.52 -17.71
C LEU A 133 5.28 -18.22 -18.44
N GLN A 134 4.79 -18.32 -19.67
CA GLN A 134 4.11 -17.24 -20.37
C GLN A 134 2.91 -17.80 -21.15
N LEU A 135 1.76 -17.19 -20.94
CA LEU A 135 0.49 -17.66 -21.49
C LEU A 135 -0.21 -16.54 -22.23
N PRO A 136 -0.44 -16.67 -23.54
CA PRO A 136 -1.30 -15.75 -24.27
C PRO A 136 -2.76 -16.06 -23.96
N VAL A 137 -3.42 -15.20 -23.19
CA VAL A 137 -4.83 -15.35 -22.81
C VAL A 137 -5.69 -14.31 -23.52
N LYS A 138 -6.88 -14.68 -23.97
CA LYS A 138 -7.86 -13.75 -24.53
C LYS A 138 -8.21 -12.67 -23.53
N ASN A 139 -8.42 -11.43 -24.00
CA ASN A 139 -8.87 -10.36 -23.13
C ASN A 139 -10.23 -10.71 -22.50
N ARG A 140 -10.38 -10.41 -21.22
CA ARG A 140 -11.61 -10.54 -20.46
C ARG A 140 -12.11 -9.16 -20.02
N ALA A 141 -13.27 -9.11 -19.40
CA ALA A 141 -13.89 -7.85 -18.98
C ALA A 141 -13.03 -7.08 -17.97
N HIS A 142 -12.31 -7.80 -17.11
CA HIS A 142 -11.54 -7.25 -16.00
C HIS A 142 -10.11 -7.77 -15.99
N PHE A 143 -9.20 -6.94 -15.50
CA PHE A 143 -7.81 -7.31 -15.26
C PHE A 143 -7.27 -6.65 -13.99
N GLY A 144 -6.96 -7.48 -12.98
CA GLY A 144 -6.27 -7.07 -11.76
C GLY A 144 -4.76 -7.03 -11.98
N GLU A 145 -4.18 -5.84 -12.02
CA GLU A 145 -2.75 -5.66 -12.31
C GLU A 145 -1.86 -6.12 -11.15
N TRP A 146 -2.28 -5.88 -9.91
CA TRP A 146 -1.52 -6.29 -8.74
C TRP A 146 -1.49 -7.81 -8.59
N LEU A 147 -2.64 -8.48 -8.76
CA LEU A 147 -2.77 -9.94 -8.64
C LEU A 147 -2.43 -10.68 -9.94
N ASN A 148 -2.29 -9.95 -11.06
CA ASN A 148 -2.07 -10.51 -12.40
C ASN A 148 -3.16 -11.48 -12.86
N VAL A 149 -4.42 -11.12 -12.62
CA VAL A 149 -5.59 -11.95 -12.91
C VAL A 149 -6.47 -11.35 -14.00
N SER A 150 -6.76 -12.14 -15.04
CA SER A 150 -7.72 -11.78 -16.10
C SER A 150 -9.03 -12.53 -15.86
N TRP A 151 -10.16 -11.82 -15.74
CA TRP A 151 -11.42 -12.41 -15.32
C TRP A 151 -12.66 -11.72 -15.87
N ASP A 152 -13.78 -12.41 -15.81
CA ASP A 152 -15.13 -11.90 -16.05
C ASP A 152 -16.14 -12.57 -15.09
N ALA A 153 -17.42 -12.49 -15.37
CA ALA A 153 -18.47 -13.08 -14.52
C ALA A 153 -18.39 -14.63 -14.44
N HIS A 154 -17.69 -15.31 -15.36
CA HIS A 154 -17.72 -16.76 -15.48
C HIS A 154 -16.38 -17.42 -15.12
N CYS A 155 -15.25 -16.82 -15.52
CA CYS A 155 -13.96 -17.47 -15.40
C CYS A 155 -12.85 -16.47 -15.04
N ALA A 156 -11.90 -16.89 -14.21
CA ALA A 156 -10.67 -16.20 -13.89
C ALA A 156 -9.46 -17.03 -14.33
N VAL A 157 -8.46 -16.36 -14.90
CA VAL A 157 -7.16 -16.93 -15.27
C VAL A 157 -6.06 -16.12 -14.60
N ASN A 158 -5.17 -16.78 -13.90
CA ASN A 158 -4.13 -16.12 -13.13
C ASN A 158 -2.81 -16.89 -13.19
N VAL A 159 -1.70 -16.17 -13.28
CA VAL A 159 -0.36 -16.66 -13.00
C VAL A 159 0.09 -16.02 -11.70
N LEU A 160 0.28 -16.84 -10.67
CA LEU A 160 0.52 -16.40 -9.29
C LEU A 160 1.84 -16.96 -8.77
N SER A 161 2.60 -16.15 -8.01
CA SER A 161 3.85 -16.60 -7.38
C SER A 161 3.58 -17.57 -6.22
N THR A 162 4.42 -18.61 -6.10
CA THR A 162 4.39 -19.53 -4.93
C THR A 162 5.43 -19.18 -3.89
N SER A 163 6.15 -18.07 -4.07
CA SER A 163 7.20 -17.55 -3.19
C SER A 163 7.51 -16.11 -3.57
N PRO A 164 8.23 -15.34 -2.74
CA PRO A 164 8.60 -13.96 -3.08
C PRO A 164 9.59 -13.84 -4.25
N TYR A 165 10.13 -14.97 -4.76
CA TYR A 165 11.25 -14.96 -5.72
C TYR A 165 10.84 -14.76 -7.18
N ALA A 166 9.58 -15.04 -7.54
CA ALA A 166 9.10 -14.88 -8.90
C ALA A 166 8.69 -13.43 -9.17
N SER A 167 9.15 -12.87 -10.27
CA SER A 167 8.64 -11.62 -10.83
C SER A 167 7.43 -11.93 -11.70
N ILE A 168 6.27 -11.45 -11.33
CA ILE A 168 4.99 -11.67 -12.02
C ILE A 168 4.57 -10.39 -12.71
N ASP A 169 4.18 -10.47 -13.98
CA ASP A 169 3.71 -9.34 -14.75
C ASP A 169 2.91 -9.80 -15.99
N SER A 170 2.45 -8.86 -16.78
CA SER A 170 1.73 -9.14 -18.02
C SER A 170 2.09 -8.17 -19.14
N GLU A 171 1.88 -8.60 -20.36
CA GLU A 171 2.03 -7.77 -21.54
C GLU A 171 0.68 -7.63 -22.26
N ARG A 172 0.14 -6.42 -22.33
CA ARG A 172 -1.11 -6.13 -23.03
C ARG A 172 -0.89 -6.08 -24.54
N ARG A 173 -1.71 -6.81 -25.29
CA ARG A 173 -1.85 -6.74 -26.73
C ARG A 173 -3.25 -6.25 -27.11
N VAL A 174 -3.52 -6.07 -28.39
CA VAL A 174 -4.84 -5.56 -28.83
C VAL A 174 -5.96 -6.52 -28.44
N ASP A 175 -5.83 -7.81 -28.80
CA ASP A 175 -6.91 -8.79 -28.63
C ASP A 175 -6.64 -9.81 -27.52
N TYR A 176 -5.48 -9.74 -26.87
CA TYR A 176 -5.07 -10.68 -25.84
C TYR A 176 -4.05 -10.06 -24.89
N ARG A 177 -3.75 -10.78 -23.81
CA ARG A 177 -2.70 -10.45 -22.85
C ARG A 177 -1.79 -11.65 -22.66
N ILE A 178 -0.51 -11.42 -22.48
CA ILE A 178 0.44 -12.45 -22.09
C ILE A 178 0.63 -12.35 -20.59
N LEU A 179 0.17 -13.34 -19.82
CA LEU A 179 0.49 -13.47 -18.41
C LEU A 179 1.81 -14.20 -18.28
N TYR A 180 2.75 -13.70 -17.50
CA TYR A 180 4.06 -14.34 -17.38
C TYR A 180 4.69 -14.25 -15.98
N ALA A 181 5.66 -15.12 -15.77
CA ALA A 181 6.42 -15.19 -14.53
C ALA A 181 7.89 -15.48 -14.80
N ASP A 182 8.76 -14.63 -14.25
CA ASP A 182 10.19 -14.67 -14.46
C ASP A 182 10.94 -15.02 -13.17
N ALA A 183 11.95 -15.89 -13.27
CA ALA A 183 12.98 -16.11 -12.29
C ALA A 183 14.20 -15.27 -12.65
N LEU A 184 14.66 -14.42 -11.73
CA LEU A 184 15.77 -13.51 -11.93
C LEU A 184 17.04 -14.04 -11.24
N ARG A 185 18.20 -13.96 -11.90
CA ARG A 185 19.46 -14.40 -11.34
C ARG A 185 19.87 -13.64 -10.09
N GLU A 186 19.65 -12.35 -10.09
CA GLU A 186 19.97 -11.45 -8.96
C GLU A 186 19.12 -11.73 -7.72
N VAL A 187 17.97 -12.40 -7.87
CA VAL A 187 17.10 -12.83 -6.78
C VAL A 187 17.32 -14.32 -6.51
N LYS A 188 16.79 -15.16 -7.37
CA LYS A 188 16.91 -16.63 -7.30
C LYS A 188 16.41 -17.26 -8.59
N LEU A 189 17.21 -18.12 -9.21
CA LEU A 189 16.77 -18.89 -10.37
C LEU A 189 16.16 -20.22 -9.95
N ARG A 190 17.00 -21.14 -9.41
CA ARG A 190 16.56 -22.48 -9.01
C ARG A 190 15.68 -22.45 -7.78
N GLY A 191 14.60 -23.20 -7.84
CA GLY A 191 13.59 -23.26 -6.77
C GLY A 191 12.58 -22.11 -6.81
N THR A 192 12.66 -21.20 -7.78
CA THR A 192 11.61 -20.22 -8.03
C THR A 192 10.41 -20.92 -8.67
N GLY A 193 9.23 -20.66 -8.11
CA GLY A 193 8.01 -21.34 -8.52
C GLY A 193 6.84 -20.40 -8.73
N VAL A 194 5.91 -20.82 -9.59
CA VAL A 194 4.69 -20.12 -9.95
C VAL A 194 3.55 -21.11 -10.10
N ALA A 195 2.32 -20.66 -10.02
CA ALA A 195 1.14 -21.48 -10.24
C ALA A 195 0.23 -20.85 -11.32
N LEU A 196 -0.35 -21.71 -12.14
CA LEU A 196 -1.46 -21.37 -13.02
C LEU A 196 -2.76 -21.76 -12.33
N ILE A 197 -3.65 -20.80 -12.19
CA ILE A 197 -5.02 -20.97 -11.68
C ILE A 197 -5.99 -20.65 -12.83
N VAL A 198 -6.92 -21.55 -13.08
CA VAL A 198 -8.10 -21.30 -13.92
C VAL A 198 -9.30 -21.88 -13.21
N SER A 199 -10.29 -21.03 -12.93
CA SER A 199 -11.48 -21.46 -12.18
C SER A 199 -12.70 -20.56 -12.49
N PRO A 200 -13.91 -21.00 -12.15
CA PRO A 200 -15.03 -20.08 -12.03
C PRO A 200 -14.67 -18.91 -11.12
N THR A 201 -15.09 -17.71 -11.50
CA THR A 201 -14.70 -16.50 -10.79
C THR A 201 -15.15 -16.49 -9.31
N GLU A 202 -16.32 -17.06 -9.02
CA GLU A 202 -16.84 -17.19 -7.65
C GLU A 202 -15.98 -18.10 -6.75
N GLN A 203 -15.23 -19.04 -7.34
CA GLN A 203 -14.37 -20.01 -6.64
C GLN A 203 -12.88 -19.62 -6.70
N TYR A 204 -12.55 -18.53 -7.38
CA TYR A 204 -11.16 -18.16 -7.65
C TYR A 204 -10.37 -17.92 -6.35
N LEU A 205 -10.92 -17.16 -5.40
CA LEU A 205 -10.25 -16.92 -4.12
C LEU A 205 -10.07 -18.20 -3.28
N ASP A 206 -10.95 -19.20 -3.42
CA ASP A 206 -10.76 -20.48 -2.74
C ASP A 206 -9.56 -21.25 -3.31
N CYS A 207 -9.30 -21.12 -4.61
CA CYS A 207 -8.08 -21.68 -5.23
C CYS A 207 -6.82 -20.97 -4.74
N VAL A 208 -6.86 -19.63 -4.58
CA VAL A 208 -5.74 -18.87 -4.04
C VAL A 208 -5.51 -19.23 -2.56
N ASP A 209 -6.55 -19.37 -1.75
CA ASP A 209 -6.46 -19.77 -0.34
C ASP A 209 -5.81 -21.16 -0.16
N LEU A 210 -6.16 -22.11 -1.03
CA LEU A 210 -5.50 -23.41 -1.04
C LEU A 210 -4.02 -23.32 -1.40
N LEU A 211 -3.68 -22.51 -2.39
CA LEU A 211 -2.29 -22.25 -2.76
C LEU A 211 -1.51 -21.62 -1.61
N GLU A 212 -2.07 -20.61 -0.94
CA GLU A 212 -1.46 -19.97 0.23
C GLU A 212 -1.15 -21.00 1.31
N LYS A 213 -2.07 -21.90 1.60
CA LYS A 213 -1.90 -22.98 2.60
C LYS A 213 -0.85 -24.01 2.19
N ASP A 214 -0.89 -24.48 0.94
CA ASP A 214 0.00 -25.52 0.44
C ASP A 214 1.46 -25.06 0.37
N PHE A 215 1.71 -23.78 0.09
CA PHE A 215 3.05 -23.20 0.04
C PHE A 215 3.47 -22.45 1.32
N GLY A 216 2.63 -22.44 2.36
CA GLY A 216 2.90 -21.72 3.62
C GLY A 216 3.08 -20.22 3.40
N LEU A 217 2.30 -19.64 2.50
CA LEU A 217 2.29 -18.21 2.23
C LEU A 217 1.48 -17.45 3.30
N PRO A 218 1.60 -16.12 3.35
CA PRO A 218 0.71 -15.32 4.20
C PRO A 218 -0.77 -15.52 3.84
N HIS A 219 -1.66 -15.26 4.80
CA HIS A 219 -3.10 -15.53 4.70
C HIS A 219 -3.87 -14.38 4.04
N GLY A 220 -3.54 -14.04 2.80
CA GLY A 220 -4.11 -12.92 2.07
C GLY A 220 -5.62 -13.05 1.82
N VAL A 221 -6.08 -14.24 1.47
CA VAL A 221 -7.52 -14.50 1.26
C VAL A 221 -8.27 -14.45 2.58
N GLU A 222 -7.76 -15.08 3.64
CA GLU A 222 -8.40 -15.08 4.96
C GLU A 222 -8.52 -13.65 5.50
N SER A 223 -7.49 -12.82 5.36
CA SER A 223 -7.51 -11.43 5.80
C SER A 223 -8.57 -10.60 5.06
N ARG A 224 -8.78 -10.85 3.76
CA ARG A 224 -9.84 -10.20 2.96
C ARG A 224 -11.24 -10.61 3.35
N ARG A 225 -11.40 -11.78 3.95
CA ARG A 225 -12.67 -12.29 4.51
C ARG A 225 -12.90 -11.82 5.95
N SER A 226 -11.96 -11.12 6.55
CA SER A 226 -12.10 -10.58 7.90
C SER A 226 -13.25 -9.55 7.98
N PRO A 227 -14.10 -9.59 9.03
CA PRO A 227 -15.14 -8.59 9.24
C PRO A 227 -14.59 -7.20 9.58
N PHE A 228 -13.28 -7.08 9.74
CA PHE A 228 -12.59 -5.82 10.00
C PHE A 228 -11.95 -5.20 8.76
N ILE A 229 -11.93 -5.92 7.63
CA ILE A 229 -11.20 -5.47 6.43
C ILE A 229 -11.62 -4.09 5.93
N ASN A 230 -12.92 -3.78 6.04
CA ASN A 230 -13.50 -2.52 5.58
C ASN A 230 -13.81 -1.54 6.73
N ALA A 231 -13.40 -1.82 7.95
CA ALA A 231 -13.55 -0.91 9.07
C ALA A 231 -12.57 0.26 8.96
N SER A 232 -13.06 1.48 9.19
CA SER A 232 -12.20 2.67 9.21
C SER A 232 -11.26 2.68 10.40
N ILE A 233 -10.14 3.38 10.25
CA ILE A 233 -9.03 3.36 11.17
C ILE A 233 -8.89 4.71 11.88
N TYR A 234 -8.90 4.68 13.19
CA TYR A 234 -8.49 5.79 14.05
C TYR A 234 -6.97 5.70 14.25
N TRP A 235 -6.21 6.63 13.66
CA TRP A 235 -4.75 6.62 13.76
C TRP A 235 -4.25 7.69 14.72
N ALA A 236 -3.48 7.27 15.72
CA ALA A 236 -2.95 8.15 16.74
C ALA A 236 -1.43 8.00 16.90
N SER A 237 -0.74 9.13 17.00
CA SER A 237 0.71 9.23 17.18
C SER A 237 1.13 9.61 18.59
N ASN A 238 0.20 9.87 19.50
CA ASN A 238 0.46 10.40 20.85
C ASN A 238 -0.30 9.68 21.97
N VAL A 239 -0.59 8.38 21.78
CA VAL A 239 -1.20 7.54 22.81
C VAL A 239 -0.19 7.24 23.91
N THR A 240 -0.57 7.50 25.15
CA THR A 240 0.18 7.20 26.37
C THR A 240 -0.73 6.55 27.40
N PRO A 241 -0.23 5.98 28.50
CA PRO A 241 -1.08 5.49 29.58
C PRO A 241 -2.06 6.54 30.14
N ASP A 242 -1.69 7.84 30.11
CA ASP A 242 -2.51 8.94 30.62
C ASP A 242 -3.59 9.40 29.62
N THR A 243 -3.41 9.15 28.31
CA THR A 243 -4.30 9.66 27.26
C THR A 243 -5.15 8.58 26.61
N VAL A 244 -4.88 7.31 26.85
CA VAL A 244 -5.52 6.18 26.17
C VAL A 244 -7.04 6.14 26.32
N ASP A 245 -7.56 6.49 27.51
CA ASP A 245 -9.02 6.51 27.76
C ASP A 245 -9.73 7.56 26.91
N GLU A 246 -9.11 8.71 26.74
CA GLU A 246 -9.67 9.76 25.90
C GLU A 246 -9.63 9.38 24.41
N HIS A 247 -8.54 8.78 23.94
CA HIS A 247 -8.47 8.22 22.58
C HIS A 247 -9.55 7.16 22.35
N ILE A 248 -9.77 6.26 23.32
CA ILE A 248 -10.85 5.26 23.28
C ILE A 248 -12.23 5.92 23.18
N ALA A 249 -12.45 6.99 23.98
CA ALA A 249 -13.72 7.71 23.95
C ALA A 249 -14.00 8.36 22.59
N TYR A 250 -13.01 9.03 21.99
CA TYR A 250 -13.13 9.60 20.65
C TYR A 250 -13.29 8.53 19.56
N ALA A 251 -12.54 7.44 19.62
CA ALA A 251 -12.68 6.34 18.67
C ALA A 251 -14.09 5.74 18.72
N LYS A 252 -14.64 5.50 19.90
CA LYS A 252 -16.03 5.02 20.07
C LYS A 252 -17.05 6.03 19.56
N LYS A 253 -16.84 7.32 19.82
CA LYS A 253 -17.72 8.39 19.34
C LYS A 253 -17.78 8.45 17.81
N GLY A 254 -16.65 8.16 17.14
CA GLY A 254 -16.57 8.08 15.67
C GLY A 254 -16.94 6.71 15.08
N GLY A 255 -17.30 5.71 15.91
CA GLY A 255 -17.65 4.36 15.44
C GLY A 255 -16.46 3.49 15.04
N PHE A 256 -15.25 3.89 15.36
CA PHE A 256 -14.04 3.15 14.99
C PHE A 256 -13.88 1.87 15.80
N ARG A 257 -13.62 0.78 15.09
CA ARG A 257 -13.31 -0.54 15.66
C ARG A 257 -11.83 -0.90 15.57
N LEU A 258 -11.05 -0.08 14.87
CA LEU A 258 -9.61 -0.20 14.67
C LEU A 258 -8.89 1.05 15.15
N MET A 259 -7.76 0.89 15.83
CA MET A 259 -6.90 1.98 16.27
C MET A 259 -5.47 1.68 15.86
N LEU A 260 -4.95 2.42 14.89
CA LEU A 260 -3.56 2.32 14.45
C LEU A 260 -2.69 3.21 15.32
N LEU A 261 -1.68 2.62 15.94
CA LEU A 261 -0.78 3.30 16.85
C LEU A 261 0.59 3.43 16.19
N TYR A 262 1.06 4.66 16.10
CA TYR A 262 2.40 4.93 15.59
C TYR A 262 3.43 4.36 16.55
N TYR A 263 4.50 3.75 16.05
CA TYR A 263 5.49 3.09 16.91
C TYR A 263 6.17 4.03 17.91
N THR A 264 6.25 5.33 17.61
CA THR A 264 6.75 6.35 18.54
C THR A 264 5.86 6.58 19.77
N CYS A 265 4.64 6.04 19.80
CA CYS A 265 3.88 5.96 21.06
C CYS A 265 4.61 5.11 22.11
N PHE A 266 5.44 4.15 21.70
CA PHE A 266 6.04 3.13 22.55
C PHE A 266 7.55 3.19 22.62
N PHE A 267 8.20 3.61 21.54
CA PHE A 267 9.66 3.55 21.38
C PHE A 267 10.27 4.94 21.26
N LYS A 268 11.50 5.07 21.76
CA LYS A 268 12.28 6.31 21.69
C LYS A 268 12.66 6.62 20.25
N GLU A 269 12.47 7.84 19.84
CA GLU A 269 12.89 8.32 18.53
C GLU A 269 14.40 8.32 18.38
N GLN A 270 14.90 8.01 17.18
CA GLN A 270 16.30 7.88 16.85
C GLN A 270 16.71 8.79 15.67
N GLY A 271 16.06 9.90 15.52
CA GLY A 271 16.19 10.87 14.44
C GLY A 271 14.94 11.69 14.33
N GLY A 272 14.88 12.61 13.40
CA GLY A 272 13.66 13.34 13.11
C GLY A 272 12.57 12.40 12.55
N TYR A 273 11.34 12.90 12.47
CA TYR A 273 10.20 12.18 11.92
C TYR A 273 9.79 10.90 12.68
N GLY A 274 10.18 10.79 13.93
CA GLY A 274 9.82 9.64 14.75
C GLY A 274 10.44 8.32 14.33
N LEU A 275 11.54 8.34 13.59
CA LEU A 275 12.20 7.13 13.10
C LEU A 275 13.02 6.46 14.19
N CYS A 276 13.05 5.14 14.21
CA CYS A 276 13.84 4.35 15.15
C CYS A 276 14.63 3.24 14.44
N GLY A 277 15.29 2.45 15.19
CA GLY A 277 16.05 1.26 14.75
C GLY A 277 16.40 0.45 15.98
N ASN A 278 16.50 1.11 17.14
CA ASN A 278 16.79 0.48 18.41
C ASN A 278 15.57 -0.23 19.02
N TYR A 279 14.39 0.37 18.89
CA TYR A 279 13.16 -0.09 19.52
C TYR A 279 13.26 -0.15 21.06
N ASP A 280 13.96 0.84 21.65
CA ASP A 280 14.03 1.03 23.09
C ASP A 280 12.73 1.68 23.57
N TYR A 281 12.11 1.14 24.64
CA TYR A 281 10.87 1.68 25.17
C TYR A 281 11.06 3.09 25.73
N ARG A 282 10.02 3.90 25.61
CA ARG A 282 9.93 5.23 26.22
C ARG A 282 9.85 5.13 27.74
N ASP A 283 10.16 6.24 28.42
CA ASP A 283 10.20 6.28 29.89
C ASP A 283 8.82 6.10 30.53
N GLU A 284 7.74 6.34 29.77
CA GLU A 284 6.35 6.08 30.17
C GLU A 284 6.06 4.57 30.35
N TYR A 285 6.95 3.70 29.86
CA TYR A 285 6.84 2.24 29.95
C TYR A 285 8.03 1.63 30.68
N PRO A 286 8.17 1.86 32.01
CA PRO A 286 9.34 1.44 32.77
C PRO A 286 9.53 -0.09 32.81
N ASN A 287 8.46 -0.87 32.66
CA ASN A 287 8.51 -2.33 32.57
C ASN A 287 8.48 -2.83 31.10
N GLY A 288 8.70 -1.92 30.13
CA GLY A 288 8.80 -2.25 28.71
C GLY A 288 7.54 -2.91 28.13
N ALA A 289 7.72 -4.11 27.54
CA ALA A 289 6.63 -4.84 26.89
C ALA A 289 5.43 -5.10 27.81
N ALA A 290 5.63 -5.31 29.10
CA ALA A 290 4.54 -5.61 30.03
C ALA A 290 3.59 -4.41 30.22
N ASP A 291 4.11 -3.19 30.21
CA ASP A 291 3.28 -2.00 30.31
C ASP A 291 2.53 -1.72 29.00
N VAL A 292 3.19 -1.93 27.85
CA VAL A 292 2.55 -1.85 26.54
C VAL A 292 1.44 -2.87 26.39
N GLU A 293 1.67 -4.12 26.82
CA GLU A 293 0.65 -5.18 26.82
C GLU A 293 -0.59 -4.80 27.62
N LYS A 294 -0.43 -4.19 28.80
CA LYS A 294 -1.55 -3.70 29.63
C LYS A 294 -2.36 -2.62 28.88
N LEU A 295 -1.68 -1.65 28.25
CA LEU A 295 -2.33 -0.61 27.49
C LEU A 295 -3.11 -1.19 26.30
N LEU A 296 -2.49 -2.10 25.53
CA LEU A 296 -3.15 -2.77 24.42
C LEU A 296 -4.31 -3.66 24.85
N CYS A 297 -4.20 -4.32 26.02
CA CYS A 297 -5.29 -5.10 26.61
C CYS A 297 -6.48 -4.19 26.91
N HIS A 298 -6.23 -3.03 27.52
CA HIS A 298 -7.27 -2.05 27.83
C HIS A 298 -7.99 -1.56 26.58
N ILE A 299 -7.27 -1.26 25.48
CA ILE A 299 -7.89 -0.92 24.19
C ILE A 299 -8.78 -2.07 23.68
N ARG A 300 -8.31 -3.33 23.76
CA ARG A 300 -9.07 -4.50 23.31
C ARG A 300 -10.33 -4.75 24.15
N GLU A 301 -10.25 -4.61 25.47
CA GLU A 301 -11.39 -4.74 26.39
C GLU A 301 -12.48 -3.70 26.09
N ASN A 302 -12.12 -2.58 25.50
CA ASN A 302 -13.03 -1.57 25.01
C ASN A 302 -13.60 -1.83 23.60
N GLY A 303 -13.34 -3.02 23.01
CA GLY A 303 -13.88 -3.46 21.73
C GLY A 303 -13.11 -2.98 20.50
N ILE A 304 -11.97 -2.31 20.68
CA ILE A 304 -11.13 -1.77 19.60
C ILE A 304 -9.94 -2.69 19.35
N LYS A 305 -9.58 -2.94 18.10
CA LYS A 305 -8.40 -3.72 17.74
C LYS A 305 -7.21 -2.77 17.53
N PRO A 306 -6.15 -2.86 18.33
CA PRO A 306 -4.96 -2.05 18.15
C PRO A 306 -4.10 -2.57 17.00
N GLY A 307 -3.62 -1.68 16.15
CA GLY A 307 -2.64 -1.94 15.09
C GLY A 307 -1.32 -1.23 15.36
N LEU A 308 -0.24 -1.74 14.77
CA LEU A 308 1.09 -1.17 14.86
C LEU A 308 1.51 -0.61 13.50
N HIS A 309 1.86 0.67 13.49
CA HIS A 309 2.49 1.36 12.36
C HIS A 309 4.01 1.37 12.56
N PHE A 310 4.78 1.10 11.53
CA PHE A 310 6.25 1.16 11.57
C PHE A 310 6.86 1.33 10.17
N LEU A 311 8.13 1.71 10.16
CA LEU A 311 8.96 1.86 8.98
C LEU A 311 10.01 0.73 8.99
N GLN A 312 9.74 -0.38 8.28
CA GLN A 312 10.54 -1.60 8.39
C GLN A 312 11.89 -1.54 7.68
N THR A 313 12.02 -0.70 6.65
CA THR A 313 13.21 -0.61 5.79
C THR A 313 14.14 0.55 6.15
N HIS A 314 13.78 1.31 7.18
CA HIS A 314 14.51 2.51 7.61
C HIS A 314 15.17 2.33 8.98
N ILE A 315 16.32 3.00 9.15
CA ILE A 315 16.98 3.17 10.45
C ILE A 315 17.24 4.66 10.65
N GLY A 316 16.84 5.19 11.81
CA GLY A 316 17.09 6.58 12.19
C GLY A 316 18.58 6.89 12.31
N MET A 317 19.00 8.07 11.87
CA MET A 317 20.40 8.50 11.85
C MET A 317 21.04 8.59 13.24
N GLN A 318 20.27 8.60 14.33
CA GLN A 318 20.74 8.58 15.71
C GLN A 318 20.66 7.19 16.36
N SER A 319 20.36 6.14 15.58
CA SER A 319 20.32 4.77 16.09
C SER A 319 21.73 4.20 16.32
N ARG A 320 21.82 3.13 17.12
CA ARG A 320 23.07 2.38 17.34
C ARG A 320 23.66 1.75 16.07
N TYR A 321 22.90 1.69 14.99
CA TYR A 321 23.34 1.22 13.68
C TYR A 321 24.04 2.30 12.85
N VAL A 322 23.92 3.57 13.25
CA VAL A 322 24.51 4.69 12.53
C VAL A 322 25.60 5.37 13.35
N THR A 323 25.38 5.56 14.64
CA THR A 323 26.29 6.29 15.53
C THR A 323 26.61 5.49 16.79
N PRO A 324 27.85 5.50 17.31
CA PRO A 324 29.06 6.21 16.84
C PRO A 324 29.79 5.53 15.67
N GLU A 325 29.35 4.38 15.21
CA GLU A 325 29.92 3.62 14.11
C GLU A 325 28.83 3.15 13.18
N ALA A 326 28.87 3.62 11.93
CA ALA A 326 27.86 3.24 10.93
C ALA A 326 28.03 1.78 10.52
N ASP A 327 26.93 1.00 10.58
CA ASP A 327 26.89 -0.41 10.20
C ASP A 327 27.25 -0.58 8.71
N PHE A 328 27.99 -1.62 8.39
CA PHE A 328 28.39 -1.91 7.00
C PHE A 328 27.21 -2.33 6.12
N ARG A 329 26.10 -2.76 6.73
CA ARG A 329 24.83 -3.22 6.08
C ARG A 329 23.86 -2.07 5.78
N LEU A 330 24.26 -0.81 6.01
CA LEU A 330 23.50 0.35 5.53
C LEU A 330 23.67 0.48 4.02
N HIS A 331 22.60 0.74 3.30
CA HIS A 331 22.64 0.77 1.84
C HIS A 331 23.41 1.98 1.30
N LEU A 332 24.20 1.76 0.27
CA LEU A 332 24.89 2.79 -0.50
C LEU A 332 24.28 2.87 -1.89
N LYS A 333 23.80 4.05 -2.27
CA LYS A 333 23.21 4.28 -3.59
C LYS A 333 24.24 4.18 -4.71
N GLU A 334 25.42 4.75 -4.47
CA GLU A 334 26.55 4.74 -5.39
C GLU A 334 27.84 4.42 -4.65
N HIS A 335 28.76 3.75 -5.35
CA HIS A 335 30.02 3.31 -4.77
C HIS A 335 31.19 4.09 -5.35
N PHE A 336 32.13 4.45 -4.47
CA PHE A 336 33.35 5.16 -4.81
C PHE A 336 34.57 4.51 -4.13
N THR A 337 35.67 4.43 -4.87
CA THR A 337 36.93 3.89 -4.39
C THR A 337 37.86 5.03 -4.03
N LEU A 338 38.43 5.04 -2.84
CA LEU A 338 39.42 6.04 -2.44
C LEU A 338 40.67 5.96 -3.34
N ALA A 339 40.97 7.04 -4.06
CA ALA A 339 42.18 7.15 -4.89
C ALA A 339 43.45 7.39 -4.06
N LYS A 340 43.32 7.93 -2.85
CA LYS A 340 44.40 8.21 -1.90
C LYS A 340 43.97 7.81 -0.49
N PRO A 341 44.94 7.48 0.41
CA PRO A 341 44.59 7.26 1.80
C PRO A 341 43.95 8.52 2.42
N LEU A 342 42.95 8.31 3.26
CA LEU A 342 42.32 9.35 4.05
C LEU A 342 42.81 9.22 5.50
N GLY A 343 43.52 10.20 6.00
CA GLY A 343 44.00 10.20 7.38
C GLY A 343 42.86 10.38 8.40
N ALA A 344 43.19 10.23 9.68
CA ALA A 344 42.26 10.51 10.76
C ALA A 344 42.17 12.02 11.10
N GLU A 345 42.81 12.86 10.33
CA GLU A 345 42.74 14.31 10.46
C GLU A 345 41.59 14.88 9.60
N ASN A 346 41.11 16.06 9.95
CA ASN A 346 40.13 16.76 9.13
C ASN A 346 40.74 17.05 7.74
N THR A 347 39.95 16.78 6.71
CA THR A 347 40.33 17.10 5.34
C THR A 347 39.08 17.61 4.61
N ASP A 348 39.26 18.66 3.81
CA ASP A 348 38.18 19.29 3.06
C ASP A 348 37.91 18.59 1.73
N GLU A 349 38.78 17.67 1.31
CA GLU A 349 38.69 16.98 0.04
C GLU A 349 38.92 15.48 0.16
N ILE A 350 38.15 14.70 -0.58
CA ILE A 350 38.27 13.24 -0.67
C ILE A 350 38.43 12.87 -2.15
N CYS A 351 39.60 12.32 -2.51
CA CYS A 351 39.91 11.88 -3.87
C CYS A 351 39.38 10.47 -4.10
N VAL A 352 38.63 10.29 -5.20
CA VAL A 352 38.05 9.01 -5.62
C VAL A 352 38.47 8.64 -7.04
N MET A 353 38.26 7.37 -7.42
CA MET A 353 38.63 6.85 -8.74
C MET A 353 37.55 7.07 -9.77
N GLU A 354 36.30 6.99 -9.36
CA GLU A 354 35.11 7.12 -10.19
C GLU A 354 34.65 8.59 -10.30
N ASN A 355 34.04 8.96 -11.42
CA ASN A 355 33.43 10.29 -11.59
C ASN A 355 32.22 10.43 -10.65
N PRO A 356 32.20 11.41 -9.74
CA PRO A 356 31.10 11.60 -8.79
C PRO A 356 29.91 12.39 -9.35
N GLU A 357 29.82 12.55 -10.64
CA GLU A 357 28.69 13.24 -11.28
C GLU A 357 27.36 12.56 -10.92
N GLY A 358 26.45 13.31 -10.33
CA GLY A 358 25.16 12.79 -9.88
C GLY A 358 25.17 12.14 -8.50
N ALA A 359 26.27 12.19 -7.76
CA ALA A 359 26.44 11.62 -6.43
C ALA A 359 25.65 12.37 -5.33
N GLU A 360 24.39 12.65 -5.59
CA GLU A 360 23.48 13.31 -4.67
C GLU A 360 22.19 12.51 -4.54
N MET A 361 21.58 12.56 -3.36
CA MET A 361 20.22 12.03 -3.18
C MET A 361 19.20 13.01 -3.76
N ALA A 362 18.06 12.48 -4.20
CA ALA A 362 16.97 13.28 -4.76
C ALA A 362 16.44 14.36 -3.79
N ASN A 363 16.61 14.17 -2.50
CA ASN A 363 16.27 15.14 -1.45
C ASN A 363 17.40 16.15 -1.15
N GLY A 364 18.49 16.14 -1.93
CA GLY A 364 19.65 17.03 -1.75
C GLY A 364 20.63 16.60 -0.66
N ALA A 365 20.46 15.44 -0.03
CA ALA A 365 21.39 14.93 0.97
C ALA A 365 22.74 14.55 0.33
N ARG A 366 23.84 14.86 1.03
CA ARG A 366 25.22 14.72 0.58
C ARG A 366 26.05 14.09 1.69
N ILE A 367 25.93 12.78 1.85
CA ILE A 367 26.59 12.00 2.90
C ILE A 367 27.31 10.82 2.25
N LEU A 368 28.60 10.71 2.50
CA LEU A 368 29.42 9.54 2.16
C LEU A 368 29.57 8.64 3.38
N LYS A 369 29.69 7.35 3.14
CA LYS A 369 30.09 6.35 4.13
C LYS A 369 31.39 5.65 3.64
N PHE A 370 32.45 5.72 4.44
CA PHE A 370 33.65 4.91 4.29
C PHE A 370 33.85 4.13 5.58
N GLY A 371 34.00 2.81 5.47
CA GLY A 371 34.01 1.93 6.64
C GLY A 371 32.82 2.18 7.57
N THR A 372 33.12 2.64 8.79
CA THR A 372 32.09 2.95 9.81
C THR A 372 31.90 4.46 10.03
N GLU A 373 32.51 5.30 9.19
CA GLU A 373 32.44 6.75 9.29
C GLU A 373 31.45 7.34 8.27
N LEU A 374 30.70 8.35 8.69
CA LEU A 374 29.90 9.20 7.82
C LEU A 374 30.61 10.54 7.60
N ILE A 375 30.55 11.04 6.37
CA ILE A 375 31.24 12.27 5.94
C ILE A 375 30.25 13.06 5.09
N SER A 376 29.88 14.26 5.53
CA SER A 376 29.11 15.16 4.65
C SER A 376 30.04 15.91 3.69
N TYR A 377 29.52 16.32 2.54
CA TYR A 377 30.23 17.09 1.53
C TYR A 377 29.38 18.20 0.93
N GLU A 378 30.00 19.23 0.39
CA GLU A 378 29.30 20.36 -0.21
C GLU A 378 29.19 20.26 -1.75
N GLY A 379 30.17 19.61 -2.39
CA GLY A 379 30.21 19.45 -3.83
C GLY A 379 31.23 18.41 -4.27
N TYR A 380 31.44 18.32 -5.59
CA TYR A 380 32.37 17.41 -6.21
C TYR A 380 32.94 17.97 -7.51
N THR A 381 34.03 17.37 -8.05
CA THR A 381 34.57 17.69 -9.36
C THR A 381 34.29 16.57 -10.36
N THR A 382 33.88 16.95 -11.57
CA THR A 382 33.61 16.02 -12.70
C THR A 382 34.79 15.88 -13.66
N GLU A 383 35.91 16.61 -13.38
CA GLU A 383 37.17 16.52 -14.09
C GLU A 383 38.27 15.93 -13.18
N LEU A 384 39.22 15.23 -13.77
CA LEU A 384 40.32 14.63 -13.05
C LEU A 384 41.26 15.69 -12.38
N PRO A 385 41.70 15.45 -11.14
CA PRO A 385 41.37 14.32 -10.29
C PRO A 385 39.97 14.43 -9.70
N TYR A 386 39.16 13.34 -9.76
CA TYR A 386 37.85 13.30 -9.16
C TYR A 386 37.90 13.42 -7.65
N ARG A 387 37.05 14.25 -7.08
CA ARG A 387 37.00 14.48 -5.63
C ARG A 387 35.68 15.02 -5.16
N PHE A 388 35.36 14.72 -3.92
CA PHE A 388 34.34 15.41 -3.13
C PHE A 388 35.02 16.59 -2.42
N THR A 389 34.33 17.72 -2.28
CA THR A 389 34.83 18.98 -1.74
C THR A 389 33.94 19.51 -0.61
N GLY A 390 34.49 20.32 0.27
CA GLY A 390 33.79 20.81 1.45
C GLY A 390 33.41 19.68 2.41
N CYS A 391 34.33 18.69 2.55
CA CYS A 391 34.04 17.49 3.33
C CYS A 391 34.13 17.78 4.83
N ARG A 392 33.16 17.25 5.59
CA ARG A 392 33.20 17.27 7.07
C ARG A 392 33.17 15.84 7.58
N ARG A 393 34.23 15.48 8.29
CA ARG A 393 34.45 14.15 8.85
C ARG A 393 33.64 13.93 10.14
N GLY A 394 33.29 12.67 10.41
CA GLY A 394 32.54 12.30 11.61
C GLY A 394 31.10 12.83 11.64
N ASP A 395 30.46 12.95 10.50
CA ASP A 395 29.08 13.44 10.41
C ASP A 395 28.13 12.55 11.21
N HIS A 396 27.01 13.12 11.67
CA HIS A 396 26.04 12.45 12.56
C HIS A 396 26.67 11.83 13.82
N GLY A 397 27.82 12.35 14.28
CA GLY A 397 28.50 11.87 15.48
C GLY A 397 29.23 10.55 15.31
N THR A 398 29.53 10.15 14.09
CA THR A 398 30.38 8.98 13.82
C THR A 398 31.86 9.24 14.13
N THR A 399 32.56 8.19 14.51
CA THR A 399 33.99 8.28 14.87
C THR A 399 34.84 8.44 13.62
N VAL A 400 35.66 9.51 13.59
CA VAL A 400 36.64 9.74 12.52
C VAL A 400 37.72 8.66 12.55
N LYS A 401 38.01 8.03 11.41
CA LYS A 401 38.99 6.96 11.25
C LYS A 401 39.89 7.19 10.04
N ALA A 402 41.06 6.54 10.03
CA ALA A 402 41.87 6.48 8.84
C ALA A 402 41.35 5.41 7.88
N HIS A 403 41.35 5.73 6.57
CA HIS A 403 40.90 4.84 5.50
C HIS A 403 42.04 4.63 4.50
N PRO A 404 42.35 3.39 4.09
CA PRO A 404 43.42 3.14 3.11
C PRO A 404 42.95 3.52 1.70
N ALA A 405 43.91 3.81 0.83
CA ALA A 405 43.65 3.88 -0.60
C ALA A 405 43.07 2.54 -1.11
N GLY A 406 42.12 2.60 -2.02
CA GLY A 406 41.40 1.43 -2.53
C GLY A 406 40.25 0.96 -1.67
N GLU A 407 39.98 1.59 -0.52
CA GLU A 407 38.74 1.30 0.24
C GLU A 407 37.52 1.74 -0.55
N ILE A 408 36.52 0.88 -0.58
CA ILE A 408 35.23 1.14 -1.24
C ILE A 408 34.27 1.66 -0.19
N GLY A 409 33.72 2.83 -0.45
CA GLY A 409 32.61 3.44 0.25
C GLY A 409 31.56 3.94 -0.74
N GLY A 410 30.79 4.95 -0.38
CA GLY A 410 29.84 5.51 -1.32
C GLY A 410 28.87 6.50 -0.71
N VAL A 411 27.92 6.94 -1.53
CA VAL A 411 26.83 7.82 -1.10
C VAL A 411 25.83 7.01 -0.28
N LEU A 412 25.60 7.46 0.96
CA LEU A 412 24.64 6.82 1.86
C LEU A 412 23.22 7.01 1.32
N ASP A 413 22.45 5.94 1.25
CA ASP A 413 21.07 5.96 0.76
C ASP A 413 20.12 6.45 1.85
N VAL A 414 20.02 7.77 1.98
CA VAL A 414 19.11 8.41 2.94
C VAL A 414 17.67 8.38 2.43
N SER A 415 16.75 8.33 3.36
CA SER A 415 15.33 8.29 3.01
C SER A 415 14.78 9.64 2.54
N GLU A 416 13.57 9.61 1.99
CA GLU A 416 12.77 10.77 1.60
C GLU A 416 12.41 11.70 2.77
N PHE A 417 12.59 11.27 4.01
CA PHE A 417 12.29 12.05 5.21
C PHE A 417 13.41 13.03 5.62
N GLY A 418 13.98 13.72 4.65
CA GLY A 418 14.92 14.83 4.91
C GLY A 418 16.24 14.42 5.56
N ALA A 419 16.82 13.28 5.17
CA ALA A 419 18.06 12.72 5.70
C ALA A 419 18.02 12.40 7.21
N THR A 420 16.86 12.14 7.76
CA THR A 420 16.70 11.74 9.18
C THR A 420 16.82 10.23 9.38
N SER A 421 16.79 9.46 8.30
CA SER A 421 16.98 8.01 8.30
C SER A 421 17.72 7.53 7.05
N VAL A 422 18.16 6.28 7.10
CA VAL A 422 18.89 5.59 6.03
C VAL A 422 18.22 4.24 5.73
N TYR A 423 18.23 3.84 4.47
CA TYR A 423 17.75 2.54 4.03
C TYR A 423 18.71 1.41 4.42
N LEU A 424 18.12 0.26 4.75
CA LEU A 424 18.85 -0.99 4.95
C LEU A 424 19.21 -1.61 3.60
N ASP A 425 20.43 -2.16 3.49
CA ASP A 425 20.77 -3.02 2.35
C ASP A 425 19.98 -4.33 2.42
N GLN A 426 19.04 -4.52 1.49
CA GLN A 426 18.19 -5.69 1.45
C GLN A 426 18.92 -6.99 1.10
N HIS A 427 20.16 -6.92 0.61
CA HIS A 427 21.02 -8.08 0.41
C HIS A 427 21.68 -8.58 1.71
N SER A 428 21.58 -7.79 2.78
CA SER A 428 22.13 -8.13 4.10
C SER A 428 21.11 -8.78 5.02
N ASP A 429 21.59 -9.23 6.19
CA ASP A 429 20.74 -9.77 7.26
C ASP A 429 20.22 -8.69 8.23
N LEU A 430 20.55 -7.40 8.01
CA LEU A 430 20.11 -6.32 8.89
C LEU A 430 18.57 -6.19 8.91
N GLN A 431 17.94 -6.45 7.76
CA GLN A 431 16.48 -6.48 7.69
C GLN A 431 15.86 -7.56 8.59
N ASP A 432 16.52 -8.72 8.76
CA ASP A 432 16.03 -9.78 9.67
C ASP A 432 16.16 -9.35 11.14
N GLU A 433 17.22 -8.62 11.48
CA GLU A 433 17.41 -8.06 12.82
C GLU A 433 16.33 -7.04 13.19
N VAL A 434 16.04 -6.12 12.28
CA VAL A 434 14.96 -5.13 12.45
C VAL A 434 13.60 -5.82 12.49
N ALA A 435 13.35 -6.77 11.59
CA ALA A 435 12.13 -7.56 11.57
C ALA A 435 11.88 -8.29 12.90
N ALA A 436 12.93 -8.85 13.53
CA ALA A 436 12.82 -9.50 14.84
C ALA A 436 12.43 -8.52 15.95
N LYS A 437 12.87 -7.27 15.88
CA LYS A 437 12.48 -6.24 16.85
C LYS A 437 11.03 -5.82 16.67
N ILE A 438 10.60 -5.62 15.42
CA ILE A 438 9.22 -5.29 15.07
C ILE A 438 8.28 -6.42 15.49
N ALA A 439 8.65 -7.68 15.22
CA ALA A 439 7.84 -8.84 15.61
C ALA A 439 7.66 -8.92 17.12
N ARG A 440 8.73 -8.69 17.91
CA ARG A 440 8.62 -8.62 19.38
C ARG A 440 7.67 -7.52 19.83
N ALA A 441 7.72 -6.36 19.17
CA ALA A 441 6.80 -5.26 19.47
C ALA A 441 5.34 -5.66 19.16
N PHE A 442 5.09 -6.22 17.99
CA PHE A 442 3.75 -6.67 17.57
C PHE A 442 3.17 -7.72 18.53
N ASP A 443 3.99 -8.68 18.93
CA ASP A 443 3.58 -9.80 19.79
C ASP A 443 3.18 -9.38 21.22
N THR A 444 3.40 -8.12 21.62
CA THR A 444 2.87 -7.58 22.88
C THR A 444 1.34 -7.43 22.90
N GLY A 445 0.67 -7.62 21.77
CA GLY A 445 -0.80 -7.69 21.74
C GLY A 445 -1.48 -6.89 20.65
N PHE A 446 -0.74 -6.39 19.67
CA PHE A 446 -1.31 -5.81 18.47
C PHE A 446 -2.06 -6.85 17.63
N ARG A 447 -2.94 -6.39 16.74
CA ARG A 447 -3.83 -7.25 15.96
C ARG A 447 -3.73 -7.05 14.45
N PHE A 448 -3.27 -5.91 13.98
CA PHE A 448 -3.00 -5.64 12.58
C PHE A 448 -1.77 -4.76 12.44
N VAL A 449 -1.21 -4.68 11.24
CA VAL A 449 -0.02 -3.87 10.96
C VAL A 449 -0.23 -2.95 9.76
N TYR A 450 0.49 -1.84 9.78
CA TYR A 450 0.69 -0.98 8.63
C TYR A 450 2.19 -0.89 8.33
N PHE A 451 2.56 -1.37 7.15
CA PHE A 451 3.92 -1.30 6.60
C PHE A 451 4.08 0.02 5.86
N ASP A 452 4.74 0.99 6.47
CA ASP A 452 4.98 2.28 5.86
C ASP A 452 6.39 2.38 5.27
N GLY A 453 6.57 3.29 4.30
CA GLY A 453 7.83 3.44 3.60
C GLY A 453 8.14 2.28 2.64
N SER A 454 9.40 2.05 2.36
CA SER A 454 9.96 1.05 1.43
C SER A 454 10.03 1.50 -0.03
N GLU A 455 9.55 2.68 -0.40
CA GLU A 455 9.55 3.19 -1.77
C GLU A 455 10.96 3.33 -2.34
N GLY A 456 11.95 3.58 -1.49
CA GLY A 456 13.35 3.72 -1.86
C GLY A 456 14.22 2.49 -1.57
N THR A 457 13.66 1.31 -1.32
CA THR A 457 14.49 0.09 -1.16
C THR A 457 15.36 -0.14 -2.40
N ASN A 458 16.55 -0.73 -2.20
CA ASN A 458 17.44 -1.04 -3.30
C ASN A 458 16.85 -2.03 -4.31
N ALA A 459 17.27 -1.93 -5.57
CA ALA A 459 16.80 -2.82 -6.64
C ALA A 459 17.18 -4.30 -6.37
N PRO A 460 16.39 -5.27 -6.86
CA PRO A 460 15.16 -5.08 -7.62
C PRO A 460 13.94 -4.81 -6.72
N PHE A 461 13.31 -3.68 -6.92
CA PHE A 461 12.18 -3.19 -6.10
C PHE A 461 11.04 -4.20 -5.98
N GLY A 462 10.62 -4.80 -7.09
CA GLY A 462 9.54 -5.80 -7.11
C GLY A 462 9.77 -7.03 -6.23
N TYR A 463 11.02 -7.31 -5.86
CA TYR A 463 11.40 -8.35 -4.91
C TYR A 463 11.66 -7.80 -3.51
N HIS A 464 12.46 -6.75 -3.38
CA HIS A 464 12.94 -6.29 -2.08
C HIS A 464 11.82 -5.69 -1.21
N VAL A 465 10.87 -4.97 -1.80
CA VAL A 465 9.72 -4.44 -1.06
C VAL A 465 8.90 -5.55 -0.40
N PRO A 466 8.32 -6.51 -1.15
CA PRO A 466 7.52 -7.56 -0.53
C PRO A 466 8.36 -8.48 0.36
N ASN A 467 9.64 -8.69 0.04
CA ASN A 467 10.50 -9.54 0.86
C ASN A 467 10.83 -8.88 2.22
N ALA A 468 11.06 -7.57 2.27
CA ALA A 468 11.26 -6.85 3.53
C ALA A 468 10.02 -6.96 4.45
N GLN A 469 8.84 -6.76 3.88
CA GLN A 469 7.57 -6.92 4.60
C GLN A 469 7.37 -8.39 5.05
N TYR A 470 7.65 -9.34 4.17
CA TYR A 470 7.52 -10.77 4.46
C TYR A 470 8.51 -11.25 5.54
N ARG A 471 9.73 -10.69 5.60
CA ARG A 471 10.69 -10.96 6.69
C ARG A 471 10.11 -10.60 8.06
N VAL A 472 9.36 -9.50 8.16
CA VAL A 472 8.61 -9.15 9.38
C VAL A 472 7.50 -10.15 9.63
N TYR A 473 6.62 -10.36 8.63
CA TYR A 473 5.44 -11.22 8.74
C TYR A 473 5.79 -12.63 9.26
N LYS A 474 6.82 -13.25 8.72
CA LYS A 474 7.28 -14.60 9.10
C LYS A 474 7.70 -14.74 10.57
N GLN A 475 8.08 -13.64 11.21
CA GLN A 475 8.56 -13.64 12.59
C GLN A 475 7.45 -13.39 13.62
N LEU A 476 6.26 -13.00 13.15
CA LEU A 476 5.10 -12.81 14.03
C LEU A 476 4.63 -14.16 14.58
N LYS A 477 4.41 -14.25 15.89
CA LYS A 477 3.90 -15.47 16.52
C LYS A 477 2.47 -15.78 16.13
N ASN A 478 1.67 -14.74 15.93
CA ASN A 478 0.29 -14.85 15.50
C ASN A 478 0.11 -14.00 14.23
N PRO A 479 -0.54 -14.52 13.18
CA PRO A 479 -0.80 -13.74 11.99
C PRO A 479 -1.68 -12.51 12.34
N PRO A 480 -1.42 -11.35 11.77
CA PRO A 480 -2.32 -10.20 11.88
C PRO A 480 -3.67 -10.51 11.23
N ILE A 481 -4.74 -9.90 11.74
CA ILE A 481 -6.09 -10.04 11.13
C ILE A 481 -6.14 -9.48 9.71
N PHE A 482 -5.29 -8.51 9.40
CA PHE A 482 -4.95 -8.02 8.07
C PHE A 482 -3.69 -7.15 8.15
N CYS A 483 -3.09 -6.85 7.00
CA CYS A 483 -2.03 -5.86 6.88
C CYS A 483 -2.40 -4.82 5.83
N GLU A 484 -1.94 -3.60 6.02
CA GLU A 484 -1.90 -2.54 5.01
C GLU A 484 -0.46 -2.06 4.83
N GLY A 485 -0.22 -1.29 3.78
CA GLY A 485 1.10 -0.73 3.54
C GLY A 485 1.14 0.25 2.37
N ALA A 486 2.15 1.11 2.35
CA ALA A 486 2.34 2.11 1.31
C ALA A 486 2.91 1.49 0.03
N ALA A 487 4.08 0.86 0.10
CA ALA A 487 4.72 0.22 -1.06
C ALA A 487 4.22 -1.21 -1.27
N LYS A 488 3.94 -1.57 -2.52
CA LYS A 488 3.42 -2.89 -2.90
C LYS A 488 4.06 -3.41 -4.18
N ALA A 489 4.15 -4.73 -4.27
CA ALA A 489 4.49 -5.46 -5.51
C ALA A 489 3.63 -6.72 -5.56
N HIS A 490 3.72 -7.53 -6.63
CA HIS A 490 2.82 -8.67 -6.81
C HIS A 490 2.71 -9.56 -5.56
N PHE A 491 3.83 -10.01 -5.00
CA PHE A 491 3.82 -10.91 -3.83
C PHE A 491 3.20 -10.29 -2.59
N SER A 492 3.21 -8.96 -2.45
CA SER A 492 2.57 -8.27 -1.33
C SER A 492 1.07 -8.55 -1.23
N TRP A 493 0.42 -8.96 -2.32
CA TRP A 493 -1.01 -9.27 -2.30
C TRP A 493 -1.36 -10.37 -1.28
N HIS A 494 -0.44 -11.32 -1.02
CA HIS A 494 -0.65 -12.39 -0.05
C HIS A 494 -0.71 -11.91 1.42
N PHE A 495 -0.31 -10.68 1.73
CA PHE A 495 -0.40 -10.15 3.10
C PHE A 495 -0.97 -8.73 3.17
N LEU A 496 -0.72 -7.85 2.21
CA LEU A 496 -1.38 -6.54 2.17
C LEU A 496 -2.80 -6.71 1.64
N SER A 497 -3.79 -6.42 2.48
CA SER A 497 -5.20 -6.57 2.13
C SER A 497 -5.77 -5.35 1.41
N GLY A 498 -4.98 -4.31 1.25
CA GLY A 498 -5.29 -3.08 0.53
C GLY A 498 -4.15 -2.09 0.65
N GLY A 499 -4.25 -1.00 -0.07
CA GLY A 499 -3.30 0.10 -0.04
C GLY A 499 -3.97 1.42 0.26
N ASN A 500 -3.18 2.42 0.64
CA ASN A 500 -3.64 3.78 0.74
C ASN A 500 -3.75 4.40 -0.66
N ALA A 501 -4.78 5.20 -0.90
CA ALA A 501 -4.94 5.88 -2.17
C ALA A 501 -4.13 7.18 -2.23
N PHE A 502 -4.34 8.02 -1.25
CA PHE A 502 -3.81 9.38 -1.24
C PHE A 502 -3.90 9.99 0.16
N ASP A 503 -2.83 10.65 0.58
CA ASP A 503 -2.79 11.38 1.83
C ASP A 503 -3.33 12.81 1.64
N VAL A 504 -4.21 13.24 2.52
CA VAL A 504 -4.76 14.60 2.51
C VAL A 504 -4.37 15.32 3.78
N PHE A 505 -3.61 16.40 3.62
CA PHE A 505 -3.07 17.20 4.73
C PHE A 505 -3.73 18.58 4.85
N ALA A 506 -4.62 18.95 3.92
CA ALA A 506 -5.27 20.24 3.92
C ALA A 506 -6.77 20.13 3.60
N PRO A 507 -7.64 20.77 4.40
CA PRO A 507 -9.08 20.69 4.21
C PRO A 507 -9.57 21.34 2.90
N GLU A 508 -8.86 22.33 2.37
CA GLU A 508 -9.28 23.08 1.17
C GLU A 508 -9.38 22.21 -0.09
N ILE A 509 -8.51 21.23 -0.21
CA ILE A 509 -8.44 20.34 -1.38
C ILE A 509 -9.14 19.00 -1.16
N PHE A 510 -9.74 18.77 0.02
CA PHE A 510 -10.20 17.46 0.44
C PHE A 510 -11.25 16.85 -0.50
N LYS A 511 -12.34 17.58 -0.77
CA LYS A 511 -13.42 17.07 -1.63
C LYS A 511 -12.93 16.78 -3.05
N GLU A 512 -12.09 17.67 -3.60
CA GLU A 512 -11.48 17.49 -4.92
C GLU A 512 -10.63 16.20 -4.97
N LYS A 513 -9.75 16.03 -4.00
CA LYS A 513 -8.85 14.87 -3.97
C LYS A 513 -9.56 13.54 -3.72
N ILE A 514 -10.62 13.54 -2.93
CA ILE A 514 -11.47 12.35 -2.73
C ILE A 514 -12.22 11.99 -4.02
N ALA A 515 -12.70 12.97 -4.78
CA ALA A 515 -13.35 12.72 -6.06
C ALA A 515 -12.36 12.24 -7.15
N GLU A 516 -11.14 12.78 -7.14
CA GLU A 516 -10.13 12.50 -8.16
C GLU A 516 -9.47 11.13 -7.99
N PHE A 517 -8.77 10.90 -6.88
CA PHE A 517 -7.94 9.69 -6.71
C PHE A 517 -8.70 8.46 -6.17
N PRO A 518 -9.31 8.48 -4.99
CA PRO A 518 -9.94 7.29 -4.45
C PRO A 518 -11.09 6.77 -5.30
N ALA A 519 -11.88 7.65 -5.91
CA ALA A 519 -13.00 7.24 -6.76
C ALA A 519 -12.54 6.55 -8.05
N GLU A 520 -11.36 6.91 -8.59
CA GLU A 520 -10.77 6.24 -9.74
C GLU A 520 -10.08 4.92 -9.36
N GLU A 521 -9.38 4.88 -8.22
CA GLU A 521 -8.59 3.71 -7.81
C GLU A 521 -9.45 2.59 -7.17
N ALA A 522 -10.56 2.93 -6.51
CA ALA A 522 -11.40 1.93 -5.86
C ALA A 522 -11.93 0.84 -6.82
N PRO A 523 -12.42 1.15 -8.05
CA PRO A 523 -12.79 0.11 -9.01
C PRO A 523 -11.60 -0.74 -9.46
N ARG A 524 -10.41 -0.15 -9.65
CA ARG A 524 -9.19 -0.88 -10.04
C ARG A 524 -8.77 -1.89 -8.98
N MET A 525 -8.82 -1.51 -7.70
CA MET A 525 -8.49 -2.43 -6.60
C MET A 525 -9.49 -3.59 -6.48
N ARG A 526 -10.74 -3.41 -6.91
CA ARG A 526 -11.72 -4.50 -6.99
C ARG A 526 -11.39 -5.52 -8.08
N GLU A 527 -10.74 -5.10 -9.16
CA GLU A 527 -10.27 -6.02 -10.18
C GLU A 527 -9.17 -6.97 -9.65
N ASP A 528 -8.48 -6.57 -8.59
CA ASP A 528 -7.52 -7.38 -7.81
C ASP A 528 -8.15 -8.15 -6.64
N PHE A 529 -9.48 -8.26 -6.59
CA PHE A 529 -10.23 -8.92 -5.49
C PHE A 529 -9.89 -8.36 -4.11
N THR A 530 -9.61 -7.08 -4.03
CA THR A 530 -9.25 -6.38 -2.80
C THR A 530 -9.93 -5.01 -2.70
N ARG A 531 -9.55 -4.20 -1.75
CA ARG A 531 -10.12 -2.88 -1.52
C ARG A 531 -9.02 -1.81 -1.39
N LEU A 532 -9.42 -0.57 -1.54
CA LEU A 532 -8.63 0.61 -1.25
C LEU A 532 -8.90 1.08 0.18
N ASN A 533 -7.90 1.63 0.86
CA ASN A 533 -8.14 2.59 1.94
C ASN A 533 -8.29 3.97 1.29
N PHE A 534 -9.38 4.68 1.59
CA PHE A 534 -9.75 5.94 0.92
C PHE A 534 -8.82 7.13 1.27
N GLY A 535 -7.70 6.83 1.84
CA GLY A 535 -6.62 7.74 2.15
C GLY A 535 -6.49 8.06 3.63
N TRP A 536 -5.40 8.75 3.95
CA TRP A 536 -5.06 9.21 5.28
C TRP A 536 -5.40 10.68 5.38
N TRP A 537 -6.40 11.00 6.20
CA TRP A 537 -6.86 12.35 6.39
C TRP A 537 -6.18 12.95 7.61
N ALA A 538 -5.09 13.69 7.35
CA ALA A 538 -4.17 14.19 8.37
C ALA A 538 -4.37 15.69 8.64
N PHE A 539 -5.61 16.15 8.71
CA PHE A 539 -5.94 17.53 9.04
C PHE A 539 -7.08 17.57 10.07
N TRP A 540 -6.97 18.45 11.04
CA TRP A 540 -7.99 18.69 12.05
C TRP A 540 -7.79 20.08 12.61
N ASP A 541 -8.23 21.08 11.88
CA ASP A 541 -8.18 22.49 12.27
C ASP A 541 -9.56 23.15 12.10
N LYS A 542 -9.70 24.41 12.47
CA LYS A 542 -10.97 25.12 12.44
C LYS A 542 -11.69 25.14 11.07
N ARG A 543 -10.98 24.88 9.97
CA ARG A 543 -11.53 24.80 8.62
C ARG A 543 -12.13 23.43 8.32
N THR A 544 -11.87 22.45 9.16
CA THR A 544 -12.42 21.09 9.04
C THR A 544 -13.89 21.11 9.46
N GLN A 545 -14.80 20.71 8.60
CA GLN A 545 -16.23 20.79 8.83
C GLN A 545 -16.96 19.47 8.58
N ALA A 546 -18.16 19.34 9.16
CA ALA A 546 -18.91 18.07 9.14
C ALA A 546 -19.30 17.61 7.72
N ASP A 547 -19.67 18.55 6.83
CA ASP A 547 -20.03 18.23 5.43
C ASP A 547 -18.87 17.69 4.61
N MET A 548 -17.63 18.05 4.94
CA MET A 548 -16.43 17.50 4.31
C MET A 548 -16.30 16.00 4.62
N TYR A 549 -16.46 15.65 5.90
CA TYR A 549 -16.40 14.24 6.31
C TYR A 549 -17.63 13.46 5.84
N GLU A 550 -18.82 14.09 5.77
CA GLU A 550 -20.00 13.52 5.12
C GLU A 550 -19.69 13.12 3.67
N TYR A 551 -19.11 14.03 2.90
CA TYR A 551 -18.69 13.76 1.53
C TYR A 551 -17.69 12.60 1.44
N GLY A 552 -16.56 12.68 2.17
CA GLY A 552 -15.51 11.67 2.10
C GLY A 552 -15.98 10.29 2.53
N THR A 553 -16.69 10.17 3.66
CA THR A 553 -17.19 8.89 4.17
C THR A 553 -18.30 8.29 3.32
N SER A 554 -19.16 9.12 2.71
CA SER A 554 -20.17 8.63 1.75
C SER A 554 -19.53 8.02 0.50
N ARG A 555 -18.47 8.64 -0.02
CA ARG A 555 -17.71 8.10 -1.17
C ARG A 555 -16.98 6.81 -0.81
N ALA A 556 -16.37 6.74 0.36
CA ALA A 556 -15.77 5.50 0.84
C ALA A 556 -16.82 4.38 0.99
N ALA A 557 -17.99 4.70 1.52
CA ALA A 557 -19.11 3.76 1.68
C ALA A 557 -19.66 3.27 0.33
N ALA A 558 -19.63 4.09 -0.72
CA ALA A 558 -20.03 3.69 -2.08
C ALA A 558 -19.24 2.49 -2.60
N TRP A 559 -18.00 2.36 -2.20
CA TRP A 559 -17.08 1.29 -2.60
C TRP A 559 -16.83 0.27 -1.48
N ASP A 560 -17.48 0.46 -0.33
CA ASP A 560 -17.24 -0.29 0.90
C ASP A 560 -15.76 -0.29 1.30
N CYS A 561 -15.11 0.86 1.20
CA CYS A 561 -13.71 1.09 1.54
C CYS A 561 -13.58 1.75 2.90
N PRO A 562 -12.53 1.47 3.69
CA PRO A 562 -12.23 2.19 4.91
C PRO A 562 -11.62 3.56 4.62
N VAL A 563 -11.60 4.42 5.63
CA VAL A 563 -10.81 5.64 5.71
C VAL A 563 -9.92 5.59 6.94
N THR A 564 -8.79 6.30 6.90
CA THR A 564 -7.92 6.47 8.07
C THR A 564 -7.87 7.95 8.44
N ILE A 565 -8.24 8.29 9.67
CA ILE A 565 -8.09 9.65 10.18
C ILE A 565 -6.92 9.73 11.15
N GLN A 566 -5.98 10.65 10.90
CA GLN A 566 -4.92 10.96 11.84
C GLN A 566 -5.44 11.92 12.90
N THR A 567 -5.20 11.60 14.16
CA THR A 567 -5.83 12.30 15.28
C THR A 567 -4.81 12.66 16.36
N ASN A 568 -5.11 13.73 17.06
CA ASN A 568 -4.45 14.02 18.32
C ASN A 568 -5.43 14.67 19.29
N ILE A 569 -5.25 14.44 20.59
CA ILE A 569 -6.14 14.92 21.62
C ILE A 569 -6.24 16.46 21.66
N PRO A 570 -5.13 17.23 21.64
CA PRO A 570 -5.21 18.69 21.62
C PRO A 570 -6.06 19.26 20.49
N ALA A 571 -5.91 18.73 19.25
CA ALA A 571 -6.70 19.18 18.12
C ALA A 571 -8.18 18.84 18.28
N PHE A 572 -8.51 17.66 18.79
CA PHE A 572 -9.89 17.25 19.04
C PHE A 572 -10.58 18.09 20.11
N ARG A 573 -9.87 18.43 21.18
CA ARG A 573 -10.40 19.29 22.26
C ARG A 573 -10.62 20.73 21.79
N SER A 574 -9.71 21.26 21.00
CA SER A 574 -9.77 22.66 20.55
C SER A 574 -10.76 22.89 19.41
N HIS A 575 -11.09 21.86 18.65
CA HIS A 575 -11.98 22.00 17.50
C HIS A 575 -13.46 21.93 17.94
N PRO A 576 -14.26 22.98 17.72
CA PRO A 576 -15.63 23.08 18.25
C PRO A 576 -16.60 22.07 17.64
N ARG A 577 -16.34 21.59 16.41
CA ARG A 577 -17.20 20.64 15.67
C ARG A 577 -16.71 19.20 15.71
N THR A 578 -15.72 18.85 16.53
CA THR A 578 -15.25 17.46 16.68
C THR A 578 -16.39 16.49 16.94
N GLY A 579 -17.35 16.87 17.78
CA GLY A 579 -18.52 16.04 18.07
C GLY A 579 -19.37 15.73 16.86
N ASP A 580 -19.65 16.73 16.04
CA ASP A 580 -20.47 16.60 14.82
C ASP A 580 -19.77 15.78 13.74
N ILE A 581 -18.46 16.01 13.56
CA ILE A 581 -17.63 15.27 12.59
C ILE A 581 -17.58 13.79 12.95
N LEU A 582 -17.30 13.47 14.22
CA LEU A 582 -17.25 12.08 14.68
C LEU A 582 -18.62 11.39 14.59
N GLU A 583 -19.74 12.11 14.84
CA GLU A 583 -21.08 11.57 14.68
C GLU A 583 -21.39 11.25 13.21
N VAL A 584 -20.98 12.11 12.27
CA VAL A 584 -21.07 11.80 10.83
C VAL A 584 -20.34 10.50 10.52
N MET A 585 -19.09 10.38 10.93
CA MET A 585 -18.30 9.16 10.68
C MET A 585 -18.95 7.93 11.31
N ARG A 586 -19.46 8.06 12.55
CA ARG A 586 -20.13 6.96 13.25
C ARG A 586 -21.35 6.43 12.47
N ARG A 587 -22.15 7.32 11.89
CA ARG A 587 -23.34 6.92 11.10
C ARG A 587 -22.92 6.08 9.90
N TRP A 588 -21.90 6.53 9.15
CA TRP A 588 -21.41 5.79 7.98
C TRP A 588 -20.74 4.46 8.36
N GLU A 589 -19.96 4.41 9.44
CA GLU A 589 -19.38 3.15 9.94
C GLU A 589 -20.47 2.16 10.41
N ASP A 590 -21.53 2.65 11.05
CA ASP A 590 -22.61 1.81 11.56
C ASP A 590 -23.44 1.18 10.42
N VAL A 591 -23.82 1.96 9.40
CA VAL A 591 -24.57 1.42 8.24
C VAL A 591 -23.75 0.44 7.43
N ARG A 592 -22.43 0.66 7.32
CA ARG A 592 -21.51 -0.27 6.67
C ARG A 592 -21.37 -1.57 7.47
N ALA A 593 -21.16 -1.47 8.78
CA ALA A 593 -21.05 -2.63 9.67
C ALA A 593 -22.33 -3.48 9.72
N LYS A 594 -23.48 -2.85 9.58
CA LYS A 594 -24.82 -3.51 9.54
C LYS A 594 -25.21 -4.05 8.17
N GLY A 595 -24.45 -3.75 7.11
CA GLY A 595 -24.84 -4.10 5.74
C GLY A 595 -26.13 -3.40 5.28
N TRP A 596 -26.42 -2.21 5.81
CA TRP A 596 -27.65 -1.45 5.50
C TRP A 596 -27.67 -0.89 4.08
N LEU A 597 -26.48 -0.57 3.53
CA LEU A 597 -26.35 -0.03 2.18
C LEU A 597 -26.65 -1.11 1.13
N THR A 598 -27.70 -0.90 0.35
CA THR A 598 -28.04 -1.73 -0.82
C THR A 598 -27.12 -1.39 -2.00
N ASP A 599 -27.13 -2.22 -3.05
CA ASP A 599 -26.40 -1.92 -4.29
C ASP A 599 -26.91 -0.65 -4.95
N ALA A 600 -28.23 -0.38 -4.88
CA ALA A 600 -28.82 0.88 -5.37
C ALA A 600 -28.30 2.09 -4.57
N HIS A 601 -28.18 2.00 -3.25
CA HIS A 601 -27.58 3.06 -2.45
C HIS A 601 -26.12 3.31 -2.85
N ARG A 602 -25.33 2.25 -3.03
CA ARG A 602 -23.93 2.37 -3.45
C ARG A 602 -23.79 3.00 -4.83
N GLU A 603 -24.67 2.64 -5.77
CA GLU A 603 -24.67 3.23 -7.11
C GLU A 603 -24.98 4.74 -7.07
N MET A 604 -25.98 5.17 -6.30
CA MET A 604 -26.25 6.59 -6.09
C MET A 604 -25.05 7.33 -5.49
N LEU A 605 -24.37 6.71 -4.50
CA LEU A 605 -23.20 7.30 -3.85
C LEU A 605 -21.95 7.37 -4.75
N ARG A 606 -21.88 6.62 -5.85
CA ARG A 606 -20.78 6.71 -6.84
C ARG A 606 -20.91 7.89 -7.78
N GLU A 607 -22.10 8.46 -7.90
CA GLU A 607 -22.32 9.66 -8.68
C GLU A 607 -21.70 10.86 -7.95
N LEU A 608 -20.64 11.47 -8.53
CA LEU A 608 -19.80 12.46 -7.85
C LEU A 608 -20.42 13.85 -7.75
N ALA A 609 -21.34 14.21 -8.67
CA ALA A 609 -21.95 15.53 -8.68
C ALA A 609 -23.00 15.71 -7.58
N THR A 610 -23.58 14.61 -7.07
CA THR A 610 -24.62 14.65 -6.05
C THR A 610 -24.05 14.27 -4.68
N GLU A 611 -24.11 15.18 -3.73
CA GLU A 611 -23.73 14.92 -2.35
C GLU A 611 -24.91 14.33 -1.56
N HIS A 612 -24.62 13.44 -0.61
CA HIS A 612 -25.64 12.77 0.21
C HIS A 612 -25.31 12.85 1.69
N THR A 613 -26.33 13.01 2.51
CA THR A 613 -26.24 12.92 3.97
C THR A 613 -27.02 11.73 4.49
N LEU A 614 -26.54 11.17 5.61
CA LEU A 614 -27.19 10.05 6.29
C LEU A 614 -27.90 10.58 7.54
N LEU A 615 -29.22 10.72 7.43
CA LEU A 615 -30.08 11.17 8.53
C LEU A 615 -30.41 10.01 9.48
N ILE A 616 -30.76 10.34 10.72
CA ILE A 616 -31.48 9.48 11.64
C ILE A 616 -32.89 10.08 11.76
N ASN A 617 -33.88 9.39 11.21
CA ASN A 617 -35.25 9.88 11.11
C ASN A 617 -36.00 9.86 12.46
N GLU A 618 -37.27 10.20 12.44
CA GLU A 618 -38.16 10.27 13.63
C GLU A 618 -38.28 8.91 14.34
N ASP A 619 -38.23 7.81 13.58
CA ASP A 619 -38.26 6.42 14.08
C ASP A 619 -36.89 5.90 14.53
N LYS A 620 -35.87 6.74 14.49
CA LYS A 620 -34.46 6.41 14.77
C LYS A 620 -33.84 5.42 13.78
N GLU A 621 -34.35 5.40 12.56
CA GLU A 621 -33.81 4.63 11.44
C GLU A 621 -32.95 5.51 10.55
N TYR A 622 -32.01 4.89 9.81
CA TYR A 622 -31.20 5.60 8.83
C TYR A 622 -31.98 5.90 7.57
N GLU A 623 -31.77 7.10 7.04
CA GLU A 623 -32.36 7.58 5.80
C GLU A 623 -31.29 8.31 4.98
N LEU A 624 -31.09 7.88 3.72
CA LEU A 624 -30.14 8.50 2.79
C LEU A 624 -30.85 9.53 1.93
N VAL A 625 -30.40 10.77 1.99
CA VAL A 625 -30.98 11.87 1.21
C VAL A 625 -29.92 12.65 0.44
N PRO A 626 -30.18 13.02 -0.82
CA PRO A 626 -29.32 13.95 -1.54
C PRO A 626 -29.44 15.35 -0.97
N TYR A 627 -28.34 16.12 -0.93
CA TYR A 627 -28.35 17.50 -0.49
C TYR A 627 -27.60 18.41 -1.46
N ARG A 628 -27.84 19.70 -1.34
CA ARG A 628 -27.12 20.75 -2.03
C ARG A 628 -26.46 21.69 -1.01
N GLN A 629 -25.15 21.80 -1.06
CA GLN A 629 -24.42 22.82 -0.31
C GLN A 629 -24.86 24.22 -0.78
N ILE A 630 -25.00 25.14 0.15
CA ILE A 630 -25.33 26.54 -0.17
C ILE A 630 -24.22 27.47 0.29
N GLU A 631 -24.00 28.55 -0.45
CA GLU A 631 -23.10 29.61 -0.03
C GLU A 631 -23.81 30.48 1.02
N THR A 632 -23.20 30.62 2.17
CA THR A 632 -23.66 31.41 3.31
C THR A 632 -22.57 32.37 3.76
N VAL A 633 -22.91 33.39 4.53
CA VAL A 633 -21.92 34.30 5.13
C VAL A 633 -21.28 33.60 6.34
N SER A 634 -19.95 33.45 6.31
CA SER A 634 -19.20 32.90 7.46
C SER A 634 -19.53 33.74 8.73
N PRO A 635 -19.68 33.08 9.90
CA PRO A 635 -19.36 31.71 10.22
C PRO A 635 -20.53 30.70 10.07
N LEU A 636 -21.59 31.04 9.37
CA LEU A 636 -22.68 30.10 9.08
C LEU A 636 -22.28 29.13 7.97
N ARG A 637 -22.55 27.85 8.17
CA ARG A 637 -22.44 26.83 7.15
C ARG A 637 -23.77 26.07 7.06
N ALA A 638 -24.23 25.77 5.83
CA ALA A 638 -25.52 25.12 5.66
C ALA A 638 -25.59 24.32 4.34
N PHE A 639 -26.46 23.33 4.33
CA PHE A 639 -26.93 22.65 3.14
C PHE A 639 -28.44 22.41 3.17
N VAL A 640 -29.07 22.22 2.01
CA VAL A 640 -30.51 22.06 1.88
C VAL A 640 -30.84 20.78 1.15
N PHE A 641 -32.02 20.22 1.46
CA PHE A 641 -32.56 19.03 0.79
C PHE A 641 -34.10 19.05 0.85
N THR A 642 -34.72 18.21 0.02
CA THR A 642 -36.18 17.97 0.06
C THR A 642 -36.43 16.61 0.69
N ARG A 643 -37.39 16.52 1.59
CA ARG A 643 -37.86 15.31 2.26
C ARG A 643 -39.34 15.35 2.51
N HIS A 644 -40.10 14.34 2.06
CA HIS A 644 -41.55 14.25 2.17
C HIS A 644 -42.28 15.50 1.67
N ASP A 645 -41.85 16.01 0.49
CA ASP A 645 -42.40 17.24 -0.16
C ASP A 645 -42.24 18.54 0.65
N GLU A 646 -41.38 18.52 1.65
CA GLU A 646 -41.00 19.69 2.47
C GLU A 646 -39.55 20.05 2.26
N SER A 647 -39.22 21.33 2.51
CA SER A 647 -37.87 21.84 2.44
C SER A 647 -37.17 21.73 3.79
N TRP A 648 -35.97 21.25 3.76
CA TRP A 648 -35.13 21.06 4.92
C TRP A 648 -33.76 21.72 4.74
N ALA A 649 -33.20 22.23 5.84
CA ALA A 649 -31.80 22.66 5.92
C ALA A 649 -31.13 22.05 7.14
N VAL A 650 -29.83 21.80 7.00
CA VAL A 650 -28.94 21.60 8.14
C VAL A 650 -27.98 22.75 8.18
N CYS A 651 -27.84 23.41 9.33
CA CYS A 651 -26.96 24.54 9.51
C CYS A 651 -26.22 24.48 10.85
N TRP A 652 -25.05 25.10 10.90
CA TRP A 652 -24.20 25.18 12.11
C TRP A 652 -23.26 26.36 12.05
N HIS A 653 -22.75 26.75 13.23
CA HIS A 653 -21.71 27.73 13.36
C HIS A 653 -20.34 27.07 13.20
N GLU A 654 -19.48 27.54 12.29
CA GLU A 654 -18.19 26.93 12.02
C GLU A 654 -17.26 26.96 13.24
N ASP A 655 -17.27 28.05 14.00
CA ASP A 655 -16.41 28.25 15.17
C ASP A 655 -17.05 27.79 16.51
N GLY A 656 -18.20 27.12 16.47
CA GLY A 656 -18.77 26.43 17.63
C GLY A 656 -20.09 26.96 18.13
N GLU A 657 -20.12 28.12 18.77
CA GLU A 657 -21.30 28.70 19.38
C GLU A 657 -21.63 30.03 18.73
N GLY A 658 -22.91 30.33 18.61
CA GLY A 658 -23.39 31.60 18.09
C GLY A 658 -24.92 31.66 18.07
N THR A 659 -25.45 32.78 17.68
CA THR A 659 -26.88 32.99 17.51
C THR A 659 -27.18 33.28 16.05
N LEU A 660 -28.13 32.52 15.46
CA LEU A 660 -28.62 32.76 14.12
C LEU A 660 -29.96 33.51 14.19
N THR A 661 -30.06 34.59 13.45
CA THR A 661 -31.32 35.28 13.22
C THR A 661 -31.74 35.20 11.78
N ILE A 662 -32.91 34.64 11.49
CA ILE A 662 -33.49 34.39 10.17
C ILE A 662 -34.77 35.21 10.01
N PRO A 663 -35.08 35.76 8.84
CA PRO A 663 -36.35 36.46 8.60
C PRO A 663 -37.56 35.66 9.08
N TYR A 664 -38.49 36.30 9.76
CA TYR A 664 -39.73 35.66 10.22
C TYR A 664 -40.65 35.31 9.05
N THR A 665 -41.39 34.23 9.17
CA THR A 665 -42.42 33.78 8.24
C THR A 665 -43.61 33.22 9.01
N ASP A 666 -44.81 33.39 8.48
CA ASP A 666 -46.04 32.74 9.00
C ASP A 666 -46.15 31.28 8.51
N ALA A 667 -45.30 30.86 7.64
CA ALA A 667 -45.22 29.47 7.18
C ALA A 667 -44.73 28.52 8.29
N LEU A 668 -44.97 27.23 8.10
CA LEU A 668 -44.36 26.22 8.99
C LEU A 668 -42.84 26.44 9.07
N PHE A 669 -42.33 26.60 10.28
CA PHE A 669 -40.89 26.74 10.55
C PHE A 669 -40.55 26.06 11.88
N GLU A 670 -39.97 24.89 11.78
CA GLU A 670 -39.52 24.10 12.94
C GLU A 670 -38.02 23.93 12.93
N VAL A 671 -37.40 23.96 14.08
CA VAL A 671 -35.96 23.70 14.27
C VAL A 671 -35.78 22.55 15.25
N ARG A 672 -34.89 21.62 14.94
CA ARG A 672 -34.59 20.46 15.78
C ARG A 672 -33.06 20.25 15.89
N ASP A 673 -32.61 19.63 16.98
CA ASP A 673 -31.24 19.15 17.12
C ASP A 673 -31.00 17.88 16.30
N GLU A 674 -32.01 17.03 16.26
CA GLU A 674 -32.07 15.78 15.48
C GLU A 674 -33.53 15.54 15.09
N LEU A 675 -33.82 14.84 14.00
CA LEU A 675 -35.18 14.66 13.52
C LEU A 675 -36.08 13.95 14.53
N TYR A 676 -35.53 13.00 15.29
CA TYR A 676 -36.24 12.25 16.34
C TYR A 676 -36.41 13.00 17.66
N LYS A 677 -35.82 14.18 17.81
CA LYS A 677 -35.97 15.03 19.00
C LYS A 677 -37.14 16.01 18.82
N PRO A 678 -37.72 16.52 19.90
CA PRO A 678 -38.76 17.55 19.80
C PRO A 678 -38.19 18.84 19.21
N PRO A 679 -39.06 19.69 18.61
CA PRO A 679 -38.63 20.99 18.13
C PRO A 679 -38.05 21.85 19.26
N VAL A 680 -37.03 22.62 18.92
CA VAL A 680 -36.41 23.62 19.79
C VAL A 680 -37.36 24.85 19.86
N ALA A 681 -37.51 25.43 21.03
CA ALA A 681 -38.31 26.65 21.18
C ALA A 681 -37.60 27.83 20.51
N LEU A 682 -38.28 28.50 19.59
CA LEU A 682 -37.81 29.67 18.89
C LEU A 682 -38.28 30.94 19.59
N SER A 683 -37.40 31.90 19.71
CA SER A 683 -37.82 33.27 20.07
C SER A 683 -37.93 34.13 18.82
N ILE A 684 -38.79 35.16 18.87
CA ILE A 684 -38.95 36.14 17.81
C ILE A 684 -38.56 37.49 18.35
N ALA A 685 -37.66 38.15 17.65
CA ALA A 685 -37.24 39.52 17.93
C ALA A 685 -37.09 40.30 16.59
N ASP A 686 -37.58 41.51 16.52
CA ASP A 686 -37.47 42.40 15.36
C ASP A 686 -37.86 41.72 14.03
N GLU A 687 -39.02 41.05 14.00
CA GLU A 687 -39.50 40.26 12.84
C GLU A 687 -38.52 39.19 12.34
N ARG A 688 -37.77 38.59 13.24
CA ARG A 688 -36.82 37.50 12.94
C ARG A 688 -36.95 36.37 13.95
N PHE A 689 -36.80 35.15 13.48
CA PHE A 689 -36.55 34.00 14.37
C PHE A 689 -35.13 34.10 14.93
N VAL A 690 -34.97 33.81 16.18
CA VAL A 690 -33.68 33.77 16.88
C VAL A 690 -33.48 32.37 17.42
N LEU A 691 -32.37 31.73 17.02
CA LEU A 691 -32.04 30.38 17.44
C LEU A 691 -30.53 30.23 17.76
N PRO A 692 -30.17 29.46 18.80
CA PRO A 692 -28.78 29.18 19.10
C PRO A 692 -28.19 28.18 18.11
N LEU A 693 -26.92 28.35 17.74
CA LEU A 693 -26.12 27.47 16.88
C LEU A 693 -25.01 26.71 17.63
N ASP A 694 -25.26 26.40 18.89
CA ASP A 694 -24.37 25.55 19.71
C ASP A 694 -24.25 24.11 19.19
N ASN A 695 -25.25 23.64 18.43
CA ASN A 695 -25.28 22.35 17.74
C ASN A 695 -25.63 22.54 16.27
N ARG A 696 -25.48 21.47 15.47
CA ARG A 696 -26.10 21.42 14.15
C ARG A 696 -27.61 21.48 14.32
N ARG A 697 -28.29 22.31 13.50
CA ARG A 697 -29.73 22.50 13.54
C ARG A 697 -30.36 21.99 12.26
N TYR A 698 -31.45 21.24 12.42
CA TYR A 698 -32.30 20.79 11.33
C TYR A 698 -33.52 21.71 11.26
N ILE A 699 -33.64 22.45 10.17
CA ILE A 699 -34.75 23.38 9.91
C ILE A 699 -35.71 22.70 8.96
N ARG A 700 -36.99 22.68 9.29
CA ARG A 700 -38.09 22.14 8.48
C ARG A 700 -39.05 23.26 8.12
N THR A 701 -39.46 23.36 6.86
CA THR A 701 -40.44 24.34 6.42
C THR A 701 -41.21 23.82 5.22
N ASN A 702 -42.46 24.35 5.02
CA ASN A 702 -43.26 24.14 3.83
C ASN A 702 -43.06 25.21 2.75
N LEU A 703 -42.09 26.13 2.94
CA LEU A 703 -41.62 27.04 1.89
C LEU A 703 -40.83 26.28 0.82
N SER A 704 -40.65 26.90 -0.35
CA SER A 704 -39.77 26.32 -1.37
C SER A 704 -38.31 26.27 -0.90
N VAL A 705 -37.52 25.36 -1.47
CA VAL A 705 -36.08 25.27 -1.18
C VAL A 705 -35.38 26.58 -1.49
N GLU A 706 -35.74 27.24 -2.60
CA GLU A 706 -35.15 28.52 -3.00
C GLU A 706 -35.45 29.62 -2.00
N THR A 707 -36.66 29.67 -1.43
CA THR A 707 -37.03 30.62 -0.36
C THR A 707 -36.24 30.33 0.90
N LEU A 708 -36.07 29.06 1.28
CA LEU A 708 -35.28 28.67 2.44
C LEU A 708 -33.80 29.06 2.24
N VAL A 709 -33.26 28.86 1.05
CA VAL A 709 -31.89 29.29 0.69
C VAL A 709 -31.74 30.80 0.84
N ASP A 710 -32.67 31.58 0.27
CA ASP A 710 -32.65 33.03 0.39
C ASP A 710 -32.68 33.48 1.86
N MET A 711 -33.54 32.88 2.68
CA MET A 711 -33.61 33.18 4.12
C MET A 711 -32.27 32.90 4.84
N LEU A 712 -31.60 31.80 4.52
CA LEU A 712 -30.31 31.45 5.11
C LEU A 712 -29.15 32.34 4.62
N GLN A 713 -29.19 32.77 3.36
CA GLN A 713 -28.21 33.70 2.79
C GLN A 713 -28.33 35.12 3.38
N HIS A 714 -29.55 35.51 3.79
CA HIS A 714 -29.82 36.79 4.46
C HIS A 714 -29.90 36.67 6.00
N ALA A 715 -29.51 35.52 6.55
CA ALA A 715 -29.43 35.32 7.97
C ALA A 715 -28.27 36.15 8.57
N ILE A 716 -28.43 36.55 9.83
CA ILE A 716 -27.39 37.24 10.58
C ILE A 716 -26.90 36.29 11.68
N VAL A 717 -25.59 36.11 11.71
CA VAL A 717 -24.94 35.33 12.76
C VAL A 717 -24.22 36.27 13.70
N CYS A 718 -24.45 36.09 15.00
CA CYS A 718 -23.75 36.81 16.06
C CYS A 718 -23.02 35.78 16.92
N ASP A 719 -21.77 36.08 17.27
CA ASP A 719 -20.94 35.29 18.18
C ASP A 719 -21.43 35.35 19.61
#